data_e663ef59bb7c90dc23d64664a3222e29
#
_entry.id   e663ef59bb7c90dc23d64664a3222e29
#
_cell.length_a   1.000
_cell.length_b   1.000
_cell.length_c   1.000
_cell.angle_alpha   90.00
_cell.angle_beta   90.00
_cell.angle_gamma   90.00
#
_symmetry.space_group_name_H-M   'P 1'
#
loop_
_entity.id
_entity.type
_entity.pdbx_description
1 polymer ?
#
loop_
_entity_poly.entity_id
_entity_poly.type
_entity_poly.pdbx_seq_one_letter_code
_entity_poly.pdbx_strand_id
1 'polypeptide(L)'
;MERGGTRMKKFEYTPPEQPRELILKLGQKITDRIGHTVTAEDPEYYGLEALVTDEMAEVALKMKVRKPMTLAQAVKATGKEEKVLEELLQEMSNIGLLEYNWENPKHEKQYVLPMYVPGSAEFFNMKLDQIKEHPEVASFFERMAFLPLQKVTPMVPPGGAGIGMHVIPVEKAIETENESVSVEHISHWLDKYDGKYAAGPCSCRYSRGVLGEGCADDPEDWCIGVGDMADYLVETNKGHYITREKVMEILQRAEDNGFVHQITNIDGEDKIFAICNCNVNICNALRTSQLFNTPNMSRSAYVAKVETKDCVACGRCVEYCPAGAVKMGQKLCTKDGTITYPKHELPDNTKWGPEKWDMDYRDNNRINCYDTGTAPCKTACPAHIAVQGYLKMAAQGRYTDALALIKKENPFPAVCGRVCNHRCEDACTRGTVDQAVAIDDVKKFIAELDLNSDTRYIPPVVQPSNRGTFPQKIAIIGGGPAGLSCAFYLAARGYKPTVFEKNERPGGMLVYGIPSFKLEKNVVDAEIEVMRELGVDIKCGVEVGKDISLDELRTQGYQAFYIAIGCQGSRKAGIPGEDADGVMSAVDFLHIVSGGNEDYRVDGRSVVIGGGNVAIDVARTAARCGSNEVSMFCLESETEMPASKDEVEEVKEEGAAVCCGWGPKEILTENGKVCGIVLKKCLSVKDDTGRFNPQFDENETMTVKCEHVYLSIGQSILWGDLLAGSKVELGRGNGAVADPLTYQTAEPDIFVGGDVYTGPSFAINAIAAGKEGAESIHRFVHENASMTIGRNRRQFIELDKENLALEGYDNAKRQRPAMDDKIDAHRSFRDAHRTLTEEQVKIETARCLGCGASVVDPNKCIGCGVCTTKCLSLIHISEPTRLGMIS
;
A
#
# COMPACT_ATOMS: atom_id res chain seq x y z
N MET A 1 13.75 -17.92 17.28
CA MET A 1 12.49 -18.30 16.65
C MET A 1 12.68 -18.10 15.15
N GLU A 2 12.85 -19.17 14.42
CA GLU A 2 13.00 -19.17 12.96
C GLU A 2 11.66 -18.74 12.36
N ARG A 3 11.67 -17.64 11.60
CA ARG A 3 10.50 -17.15 10.91
C ARG A 3 10.25 -18.07 9.71
N GLY A 4 9.18 -18.85 9.77
CA GLY A 4 8.73 -19.74 8.72
C GLY A 4 8.08 -19.01 7.53
N GLY A 5 8.87 -18.24 6.77
CA GLY A 5 8.56 -17.91 5.40
C GLY A 5 9.47 -18.76 4.53
N THR A 6 8.96 -19.37 3.51
CA THR A 6 9.75 -20.11 2.52
C THR A 6 10.73 -19.12 1.87
N ARG A 7 11.89 -18.92 2.52
CA ARG A 7 13.05 -18.31 1.88
C ARG A 7 13.37 -19.22 0.70
N MET A 8 13.16 -18.76 -0.52
CA MET A 8 13.76 -19.41 -1.67
C MET A 8 15.24 -19.58 -1.38
N LYS A 9 15.80 -20.76 -1.67
CA LYS A 9 17.21 -21.02 -1.47
C LYS A 9 18.00 -19.89 -2.12
N LYS A 10 18.84 -19.18 -1.34
CA LYS A 10 19.85 -18.28 -1.92
C LYS A 10 20.53 -19.05 -3.03
N PHE A 11 20.68 -18.43 -4.19
CA PHE A 11 21.47 -19.03 -5.26
C PHE A 11 22.88 -19.32 -4.70
N GLU A 12 23.21 -20.61 -4.58
CA GLU A 12 24.51 -21.06 -4.13
C GLU A 12 25.21 -21.63 -5.37
N TYR A 13 26.28 -20.96 -5.76
CA TYR A 13 27.13 -21.45 -6.84
C TYR A 13 28.32 -22.21 -6.27
N THR A 14 28.58 -23.38 -6.82
CA THR A 14 29.79 -24.18 -6.51
C THR A 14 30.69 -24.13 -7.73
N PRO A 15 31.87 -23.51 -7.62
CA PRO A 15 32.81 -23.45 -8.75
C PRO A 15 33.27 -24.85 -9.18
N PRO A 16 33.49 -25.08 -10.47
CA PRO A 16 33.99 -26.34 -10.98
C PRO A 16 35.45 -26.61 -10.50
N GLU A 17 35.78 -27.87 -10.31
CA GLU A 17 37.15 -28.27 -9.96
C GLU A 17 38.19 -27.83 -11.00
N GLN A 18 37.81 -27.80 -12.27
CA GLN A 18 38.64 -27.34 -13.39
C GLN A 18 37.93 -26.20 -14.15
N PRO A 19 38.19 -24.95 -13.79
CA PRO A 19 37.60 -23.80 -14.45
C PRO A 19 38.05 -23.71 -15.91
N ARG A 20 37.10 -23.26 -16.78
CA ARG A 20 37.36 -23.00 -18.20
C ARG A 20 38.23 -21.76 -18.36
N GLU A 21 39.47 -21.95 -18.83
CA GLU A 21 40.49 -20.88 -18.90
C GLU A 21 40.06 -19.73 -19.84
N LEU A 22 39.37 -20.03 -20.95
CA LEU A 22 38.89 -19.03 -21.90
C LEU A 22 37.81 -18.17 -21.28
N ILE A 23 36.93 -18.71 -20.46
CA ILE A 23 35.90 -17.97 -19.74
C ILE A 23 36.53 -17.06 -18.68
N LEU A 24 37.51 -17.52 -17.91
CA LEU A 24 38.27 -16.66 -17.00
C LEU A 24 38.91 -15.48 -17.71
N LYS A 25 39.56 -15.72 -18.85
CA LYS A 25 40.18 -14.66 -19.67
C LYS A 25 39.15 -13.67 -20.19
N LEU A 26 37.98 -14.15 -20.64
CA LEU A 26 36.93 -13.31 -21.14
C LEU A 26 36.34 -12.48 -20.00
N GLY A 27 36.04 -13.10 -18.85
CA GLY A 27 35.58 -12.42 -17.64
C GLY A 27 36.54 -11.31 -17.22
N GLN A 28 37.85 -11.61 -17.17
CA GLN A 28 38.87 -10.60 -16.84
C GLN A 28 38.91 -9.45 -17.86
N LYS A 29 38.60 -9.73 -19.12
CA LYS A 29 38.63 -8.70 -20.19
C LYS A 29 37.48 -7.71 -20.12
N ILE A 30 36.30 -8.17 -19.73
CA ILE A 30 35.09 -7.36 -19.76
C ILE A 30 34.61 -6.92 -18.36
N THR A 31 35.35 -7.28 -17.29
CA THR A 31 34.96 -6.90 -15.91
C THR A 31 35.00 -5.39 -15.68
N ASP A 32 34.00 -4.90 -14.95
CA ASP A 32 33.89 -3.52 -14.50
C ASP A 32 34.63 -3.28 -13.17
N ARG A 33 35.16 -4.34 -12.54
CA ARG A 33 35.83 -4.25 -11.23
C ARG A 33 37.31 -3.91 -11.37
N ILE A 34 37.61 -2.63 -11.26
CA ILE A 34 38.99 -2.12 -11.40
C ILE A 34 39.91 -2.78 -10.38
N GLY A 35 41.00 -3.36 -10.87
CA GLY A 35 42.06 -3.99 -10.05
C GLY A 35 41.68 -5.35 -9.45
N HIS A 36 40.57 -5.96 -9.86
CA HIS A 36 40.18 -7.30 -9.44
C HIS A 36 40.67 -8.36 -10.42
N THR A 37 41.18 -9.48 -9.90
CA THR A 37 41.50 -10.66 -10.68
C THR A 37 40.33 -11.62 -10.63
N VAL A 38 39.77 -11.95 -11.77
CA VAL A 38 38.57 -12.80 -11.88
C VAL A 38 38.98 -14.27 -11.60
N THR A 39 38.24 -14.90 -10.71
CA THR A 39 38.37 -16.32 -10.34
C THR A 39 37.11 -17.09 -10.69
N ALA A 40 37.13 -18.42 -10.54
CA ALA A 40 35.96 -19.25 -10.78
C ALA A 40 34.79 -19.01 -9.78
N GLU A 41 35.06 -18.37 -8.63
CA GLU A 41 34.04 -18.02 -7.64
C GLU A 41 33.30 -16.71 -7.97
N ASP A 42 33.83 -15.94 -8.92
CA ASP A 42 33.36 -14.63 -9.26
C ASP A 42 32.12 -14.67 -10.19
N PRO A 43 31.22 -13.69 -10.07
CA PRO A 43 30.07 -13.60 -10.94
C PRO A 43 30.43 -13.49 -12.43
N GLU A 44 31.54 -12.86 -12.76
CA GLU A 44 32.03 -12.78 -14.13
C GLU A 44 32.27 -14.16 -14.76
N TYR A 45 32.72 -15.12 -13.94
CA TYR A 45 32.96 -16.48 -14.43
C TYR A 45 31.64 -17.24 -14.61
N TYR A 46 30.84 -17.40 -13.53
CA TYR A 46 29.68 -18.25 -13.60
C TYR A 46 28.57 -17.69 -14.51
N GLY A 47 28.46 -16.36 -14.63
CA GLY A 47 27.51 -15.73 -15.57
C GLY A 47 27.86 -15.98 -17.03
N LEU A 48 29.16 -16.04 -17.36
CA LEU A 48 29.62 -16.39 -18.73
C LEU A 48 29.60 -17.90 -18.96
N GLU A 49 30.04 -18.69 -17.99
CA GLU A 49 30.14 -20.15 -18.12
C GLU A 49 28.79 -20.77 -18.50
N ALA A 50 27.70 -20.24 -17.97
CA ALA A 50 26.37 -20.73 -18.20
C ALA A 50 25.91 -20.66 -19.65
N LEU A 51 26.36 -19.64 -20.41
CA LEU A 51 25.83 -19.32 -21.74
C LEU A 51 26.90 -19.33 -22.85
N VAL A 52 28.18 -19.10 -22.50
CA VAL A 52 29.23 -18.85 -23.46
C VAL A 52 30.05 -20.12 -23.71
N THR A 53 30.12 -20.56 -24.96
CA THR A 53 30.98 -21.67 -25.37
C THR A 53 32.45 -21.21 -25.46
N ASP A 54 33.39 -22.16 -25.49
CA ASP A 54 34.81 -21.84 -25.65
C ASP A 54 35.07 -21.19 -27.01
N GLU A 55 34.37 -21.60 -28.07
CA GLU A 55 34.47 -21.01 -29.38
C GLU A 55 34.02 -19.56 -29.41
N MET A 56 32.90 -19.24 -28.73
CA MET A 56 32.42 -17.87 -28.55
C MET A 56 33.44 -17.03 -27.77
N ALA A 57 34.01 -17.61 -26.70
CA ALA A 57 35.01 -16.91 -25.89
C ALA A 57 36.28 -16.60 -26.71
N GLU A 58 36.74 -17.52 -27.55
CA GLU A 58 37.89 -17.30 -28.46
C GLU A 58 37.64 -16.10 -29.39
N VAL A 59 36.46 -16.02 -29.99
CA VAL A 59 36.09 -14.90 -30.90
C VAL A 59 36.01 -13.59 -30.09
N ALA A 60 35.32 -13.58 -28.94
CA ALA A 60 35.19 -12.40 -28.09
C ALA A 60 36.55 -11.88 -27.59
N LEU A 61 37.49 -12.79 -27.31
CA LEU A 61 38.85 -12.42 -26.92
C LEU A 61 39.66 -11.71 -28.03
N LYS A 62 39.31 -11.88 -29.30
CA LYS A 62 39.89 -11.12 -30.41
C LYS A 62 39.29 -9.71 -30.59
N MET A 63 38.08 -9.45 -30.05
CA MET A 63 37.43 -8.14 -30.10
C MET A 63 38.00 -7.20 -29.06
N LYS A 64 37.92 -5.91 -29.26
CA LYS A 64 38.21 -4.88 -28.23
C LYS A 64 36.89 -4.43 -27.60
N VAL A 65 36.88 -4.31 -26.29
CA VAL A 65 35.70 -3.83 -25.55
C VAL A 65 35.29 -2.44 -26.04
N ARG A 66 34.00 -2.26 -26.31
CA ARG A 66 33.36 -1.01 -26.82
C ARG A 66 33.92 -0.52 -28.17
N LYS A 67 34.61 -1.36 -28.95
CA LYS A 67 35.05 -1.03 -30.32
C LYS A 67 34.33 -1.90 -31.32
N PRO A 68 33.59 -1.29 -32.25
CA PRO A 68 32.91 -2.03 -33.31
C PRO A 68 33.87 -2.80 -34.23
N MET A 69 33.42 -3.95 -34.70
CA MET A 69 34.13 -4.81 -35.61
C MET A 69 33.18 -5.36 -36.68
N THR A 70 33.45 -5.12 -37.98
CA THR A 70 32.64 -5.69 -39.06
C THR A 70 32.94 -7.19 -39.22
N LEU A 71 32.04 -7.94 -39.90
CA LEU A 71 32.26 -9.36 -40.20
C LEU A 71 33.63 -9.60 -40.90
N ALA A 72 33.97 -8.81 -41.90
CA ALA A 72 35.26 -8.93 -42.62
C ALA A 72 36.46 -8.71 -41.70
N GLN A 73 36.39 -7.80 -40.73
CA GLN A 73 37.45 -7.58 -39.75
C GLN A 73 37.52 -8.76 -38.75
N ALA A 74 36.38 -9.32 -38.37
CA ALA A 74 36.30 -10.49 -37.47
C ALA A 74 36.89 -11.75 -38.16
N VAL A 75 36.57 -11.98 -39.44
CA VAL A 75 37.19 -13.05 -40.27
C VAL A 75 38.72 -12.92 -40.25
N LYS A 76 39.20 -11.71 -40.53
CA LYS A 76 40.68 -11.45 -40.53
C LYS A 76 41.30 -11.67 -39.15
N ALA A 77 40.62 -11.35 -38.08
CA ALA A 77 41.12 -11.47 -36.70
C ALA A 77 41.13 -12.93 -36.16
N THR A 78 40.13 -13.71 -36.61
CA THR A 78 39.90 -15.08 -36.11
C THR A 78 40.45 -16.16 -37.06
N GLY A 79 40.52 -15.88 -38.37
CA GLY A 79 40.86 -16.83 -39.40
C GLY A 79 39.76 -17.89 -39.69
N LYS A 80 38.58 -17.72 -39.16
CA LYS A 80 37.44 -18.63 -39.38
C LYS A 80 36.80 -18.35 -40.75
N GLU A 81 36.10 -19.35 -41.28
CA GLU A 81 35.26 -19.21 -42.48
C GLU A 81 34.16 -18.19 -42.23
N GLU A 82 33.89 -17.32 -43.23
CA GLU A 82 33.01 -16.17 -43.13
C GLU A 82 31.60 -16.57 -42.67
N LYS A 83 31.02 -17.58 -43.34
CA LYS A 83 29.65 -18.05 -43.00
C LYS A 83 29.55 -18.65 -41.62
N VAL A 84 30.51 -19.43 -41.21
CA VAL A 84 30.54 -20.05 -39.86
C VAL A 84 30.71 -18.98 -38.78
N LEU A 85 31.54 -17.97 -39.05
CA LEU A 85 31.73 -16.87 -38.13
C LEU A 85 30.49 -15.96 -38.06
N GLU A 86 29.82 -15.72 -39.17
CA GLU A 86 28.57 -14.93 -39.17
C GLU A 86 27.49 -15.59 -38.33
N GLU A 87 27.27 -16.92 -38.49
CA GLU A 87 26.33 -17.68 -37.67
C GLU A 87 26.72 -17.63 -36.19
N LEU A 88 28.01 -17.76 -35.87
CA LEU A 88 28.50 -17.69 -34.49
C LEU A 88 28.31 -16.29 -33.85
N LEU A 89 28.62 -15.22 -34.62
CA LEU A 89 28.41 -13.84 -34.13
C LEU A 89 26.92 -13.52 -33.91
N GLN A 90 26.06 -14.08 -34.77
CA GLN A 90 24.62 -13.95 -34.58
C GLN A 90 24.16 -14.69 -33.34
N GLU A 91 24.67 -15.90 -33.08
CA GLU A 91 24.35 -16.65 -31.86
C GLU A 91 24.86 -15.94 -30.59
N MET A 92 26.10 -15.41 -30.61
CA MET A 92 26.64 -14.57 -29.53
C MET A 92 25.78 -13.34 -29.26
N SER A 93 25.18 -12.76 -30.31
CA SER A 93 24.23 -11.63 -30.16
C SER A 93 22.87 -12.10 -29.63
N ASN A 94 22.41 -13.26 -30.06
CA ASN A 94 21.13 -13.84 -29.59
C ASN A 94 21.15 -14.16 -28.08
N ILE A 95 22.24 -14.68 -27.55
CA ILE A 95 22.39 -14.89 -26.10
C ILE A 95 22.61 -13.59 -25.35
N GLY A 96 23.08 -12.52 -25.98
CA GLY A 96 23.33 -11.21 -25.38
C GLY A 96 24.80 -10.90 -25.05
N LEU A 97 25.76 -11.72 -25.52
CA LEU A 97 27.18 -11.46 -25.33
C LEU A 97 27.69 -10.30 -26.18
N LEU A 98 27.13 -10.14 -27.37
CA LEU A 98 27.44 -9.04 -28.28
C LEU A 98 26.21 -8.17 -28.54
N GLU A 99 26.42 -6.90 -28.76
CA GLU A 99 25.51 -5.99 -29.43
C GLU A 99 26.00 -5.70 -30.83
N TYR A 100 25.16 -5.11 -31.69
CA TYR A 100 25.55 -4.65 -33.00
C TYR A 100 24.79 -3.40 -33.43
N ASN A 101 25.36 -2.67 -34.39
CA ASN A 101 24.78 -1.49 -34.99
C ASN A 101 25.27 -1.37 -36.47
N TRP A 102 24.77 -0.35 -37.16
CA TRP A 102 25.18 -0.01 -38.53
C TRP A 102 25.81 1.38 -38.62
N GLU A 103 26.35 1.88 -37.54
CA GLU A 103 26.89 3.22 -37.36
C GLU A 103 28.27 3.38 -37.98
N ASN A 104 28.39 3.10 -39.26
CA ASN A 104 29.61 3.34 -40.04
C ASN A 104 29.28 3.91 -41.41
N PRO A 105 30.23 4.55 -42.11
CA PRO A 105 29.99 5.22 -43.41
C PRO A 105 29.44 4.33 -44.53
N LYS A 106 29.61 3.02 -44.41
CA LYS A 106 29.11 2.05 -45.38
C LYS A 106 27.79 1.42 -45.01
N HIS A 107 27.28 1.74 -43.81
CA HIS A 107 26.05 1.16 -43.27
C HIS A 107 26.10 -0.39 -43.21
N GLU A 108 27.28 -0.93 -42.90
CA GLU A 108 27.52 -2.37 -42.73
C GLU A 108 27.27 -2.75 -41.26
N LYS A 109 26.73 -3.95 -41.03
CA LYS A 109 26.56 -4.50 -39.68
C LYS A 109 27.92 -4.66 -38.99
N GLN A 110 28.07 -4.11 -37.79
CA GLN A 110 29.27 -4.20 -36.99
C GLN A 110 28.94 -4.65 -35.56
N TYR A 111 29.68 -5.63 -35.06
CA TYR A 111 29.49 -6.23 -33.78
C TYR A 111 30.36 -5.54 -32.71
N VAL A 112 29.82 -5.39 -31.51
CA VAL A 112 30.49 -4.75 -30.38
C VAL A 112 30.50 -5.70 -29.20
N LEU A 113 31.67 -5.90 -28.61
CA LEU A 113 31.76 -6.56 -27.31
C LEU A 113 31.53 -5.50 -26.21
N PRO A 114 30.37 -5.47 -25.51
CA PRO A 114 30.11 -4.49 -24.48
C PRO A 114 30.89 -4.78 -23.19
N MET A 115 30.84 -3.86 -22.23
CA MET A 115 31.18 -4.12 -20.85
C MET A 115 30.07 -4.98 -20.20
N TYR A 116 30.26 -5.39 -18.94
CA TYR A 116 29.18 -6.12 -18.25
C TYR A 116 27.95 -5.24 -18.01
N VAL A 117 28.13 -4.11 -17.33
CA VAL A 117 27.04 -3.22 -16.90
C VAL A 117 27.39 -1.75 -17.21
N PRO A 118 26.59 -1.03 -17.98
CA PRO A 118 25.48 -1.52 -18.81
C PRO A 118 25.99 -2.21 -20.08
N GLY A 119 25.35 -3.32 -20.44
CA GLY A 119 25.76 -4.12 -21.61
C GLY A 119 25.31 -5.57 -21.56
N SER A 120 26.27 -6.52 -21.64
CA SER A 120 25.94 -7.95 -21.74
C SER A 120 25.10 -8.47 -20.59
N ALA A 121 25.27 -7.95 -19.36
CA ALA A 121 24.46 -8.38 -18.23
C ALA A 121 22.96 -8.08 -18.42
N GLU A 122 22.62 -6.92 -18.96
CA GLU A 122 21.26 -6.59 -19.31
C GLU A 122 20.74 -7.50 -20.42
N PHE A 123 21.50 -7.67 -21.50
CA PHE A 123 21.06 -8.45 -22.66
C PHE A 123 20.90 -9.94 -22.34
N PHE A 124 21.75 -10.54 -21.52
CA PHE A 124 21.58 -11.90 -21.04
C PHE A 124 20.25 -12.07 -20.29
N ASN A 125 19.82 -11.04 -19.54
CA ASN A 125 18.65 -11.07 -18.69
C ASN A 125 17.37 -10.59 -19.39
N MET A 126 17.38 -10.37 -20.70
CA MET A 126 16.18 -10.01 -21.49
C MET A 126 15.43 -11.24 -22.05
N LYS A 127 15.94 -12.46 -21.84
CA LYS A 127 15.26 -13.71 -22.25
C LYS A 127 14.88 -14.52 -21.02
N LEU A 128 13.60 -14.57 -20.69
CA LEU A 128 13.10 -15.20 -19.46
C LEU A 128 13.43 -16.70 -19.41
N ASP A 129 13.26 -17.42 -20.52
CA ASP A 129 13.53 -18.85 -20.57
C ASP A 129 15.02 -19.12 -20.32
N GLN A 130 15.92 -18.35 -20.94
CA GLN A 130 17.36 -18.44 -20.73
C GLN A 130 17.76 -18.30 -19.27
N ILE A 131 17.19 -17.33 -18.53
CA ILE A 131 17.54 -17.12 -17.13
C ILE A 131 16.79 -18.04 -16.16
N LYS A 132 15.68 -18.65 -16.58
CA LYS A 132 15.03 -19.74 -15.82
C LYS A 132 15.84 -21.03 -15.89
N GLU A 133 16.42 -21.35 -17.05
CA GLU A 133 17.32 -22.48 -17.22
C GLU A 133 18.67 -22.24 -16.53
N HIS A 134 19.16 -21.00 -16.51
CA HIS A 134 20.45 -20.58 -15.98
C HIS A 134 20.29 -19.43 -14.95
N PRO A 135 19.77 -19.72 -13.72
CA PRO A 135 19.56 -18.69 -12.69
C PRO A 135 20.85 -18.01 -12.20
N GLU A 136 22.00 -18.62 -12.42
CA GLU A 136 23.34 -18.03 -12.22
C GLU A 136 23.52 -16.74 -13.01
N VAL A 137 22.90 -16.60 -14.17
CA VAL A 137 22.94 -15.38 -15.01
C VAL A 137 22.19 -14.24 -14.35
N ALA A 138 21.06 -14.52 -13.68
CA ALA A 138 20.35 -13.53 -12.89
C ALA A 138 21.16 -13.10 -11.66
N SER A 139 21.78 -14.04 -10.97
CA SER A 139 22.69 -13.77 -9.84
C SER A 139 23.91 -12.96 -10.27
N PHE A 140 24.50 -13.28 -11.41
CA PHE A 140 25.58 -12.53 -12.02
C PHE A 140 25.18 -11.04 -12.21
N PHE A 141 24.06 -10.77 -12.83
CA PHE A 141 23.60 -9.39 -13.05
C PHE A 141 23.40 -8.62 -11.74
N GLU A 142 22.82 -9.28 -10.75
CA GLU A 142 22.65 -8.71 -9.41
C GLU A 142 24.00 -8.32 -8.77
N ARG A 143 24.94 -9.26 -8.77
CA ARG A 143 26.26 -9.09 -8.16
C ARG A 143 27.12 -8.04 -8.89
N MET A 144 27.07 -8.03 -10.22
CA MET A 144 27.80 -7.03 -11.03
C MET A 144 27.23 -5.63 -10.87
N ALA A 145 25.97 -5.49 -10.51
CA ALA A 145 25.43 -4.19 -10.13
C ALA A 145 25.96 -3.70 -8.76
N PHE A 146 26.31 -4.60 -7.84
CA PHE A 146 26.75 -4.24 -6.49
C PHE A 146 28.25 -4.05 -6.34
N LEU A 147 29.04 -5.02 -6.82
CA LEU A 147 30.45 -5.09 -6.51
C LEU A 147 31.26 -3.88 -6.99
N PRO A 148 31.05 -3.33 -8.20
CA PRO A 148 31.68 -2.08 -8.60
C PRO A 148 31.17 -0.88 -7.79
N LEU A 149 29.86 -0.80 -7.59
CA LEU A 149 29.21 0.34 -6.96
C LEU A 149 29.56 0.46 -5.49
N GLN A 150 29.79 -0.64 -4.80
CA GLN A 150 30.27 -0.66 -3.43
C GLN A 150 31.54 0.17 -3.21
N LYS A 151 32.44 0.19 -4.21
CA LYS A 151 33.68 0.99 -4.16
C LYS A 151 33.49 2.44 -4.58
N VAL A 152 32.55 2.69 -5.50
CA VAL A 152 32.36 4.00 -6.14
C VAL A 152 31.36 4.88 -5.37
N THR A 153 30.33 4.31 -4.76
CA THR A 153 29.28 5.07 -4.08
C THR A 153 29.77 6.02 -2.99
N PRO A 154 30.82 5.71 -2.19
CA PRO A 154 31.37 6.66 -1.21
C PRO A 154 31.94 7.94 -1.82
N MET A 155 32.28 7.90 -3.11
CA MET A 155 32.83 9.05 -3.85
C MET A 155 31.75 9.89 -4.54
N VAL A 156 30.49 9.45 -4.54
CA VAL A 156 29.39 10.22 -5.13
C VAL A 156 29.20 11.52 -4.34
N PRO A 157 29.33 12.70 -4.98
CA PRO A 157 29.17 13.96 -4.29
C PRO A 157 27.72 14.20 -3.84
N PRO A 158 27.50 15.07 -2.85
CA PRO A 158 26.18 15.57 -2.55
C PRO A 158 25.46 16.04 -3.81
N GLY A 159 24.21 15.62 -4.01
CA GLY A 159 23.47 15.92 -5.22
C GLY A 159 23.63 14.90 -6.35
N GLY A 160 24.49 13.89 -6.21
CA GLY A 160 24.68 12.81 -7.20
C GLY A 160 25.67 13.15 -8.33
N ALA A 161 25.99 12.17 -9.16
CA ALA A 161 27.02 12.28 -10.20
C ALA A 161 26.50 12.27 -11.64
N GLY A 162 25.33 11.67 -11.91
CA GLY A 162 24.75 11.56 -13.27
C GLY A 162 25.57 10.68 -14.23
N ILE A 163 26.19 9.62 -13.70
CA ILE A 163 27.11 8.74 -14.44
C ILE A 163 26.41 7.43 -14.82
N GLY A 164 26.65 6.94 -16.03
CA GLY A 164 26.22 5.64 -16.56
C GLY A 164 24.77 5.66 -17.07
N MET A 165 23.81 5.88 -16.20
CA MET A 165 22.40 6.10 -16.57
C MET A 165 22.02 7.52 -16.18
N HIS A 166 21.24 8.19 -17.03
CA HIS A 166 20.75 9.53 -16.78
C HIS A 166 19.24 9.52 -16.57
N VAL A 167 18.79 10.15 -15.49
CA VAL A 167 17.36 10.31 -15.23
C VAL A 167 16.81 11.42 -16.11
N ILE A 168 15.77 11.13 -16.88
CA ILE A 168 15.00 12.15 -17.58
C ILE A 168 13.77 12.49 -16.73
N PRO A 169 13.54 13.77 -16.42
CA PRO A 169 12.35 14.19 -15.72
C PRO A 169 11.10 13.94 -16.54
N VAL A 170 9.98 13.73 -15.86
CA VAL A 170 8.66 13.75 -16.51
C VAL A 170 8.47 15.14 -17.12
N GLU A 171 8.31 15.22 -18.44
CA GLU A 171 8.40 16.48 -19.21
C GLU A 171 7.39 17.54 -18.74
N LYS A 172 6.16 17.13 -18.45
CA LYS A 172 5.11 18.02 -17.87
C LYS A 172 5.42 18.56 -16.47
N ALA A 173 6.47 18.08 -15.81
CA ALA A 173 6.94 18.56 -14.49
C ALA A 173 8.00 19.67 -14.61
N ILE A 174 8.45 19.97 -15.83
CA ILE A 174 9.44 21.02 -16.09
C ILE A 174 8.70 22.34 -16.31
N GLU A 175 8.90 23.29 -15.39
CA GLU A 175 8.21 24.59 -15.45
C GLU A 175 9.02 25.66 -16.18
N THR A 176 10.33 25.50 -16.24
CA THR A 176 11.23 26.48 -16.88
C THR A 176 11.84 25.87 -18.14
N GLU A 177 11.39 26.29 -19.29
CA GLU A 177 12.03 25.96 -20.56
C GLU A 177 13.37 26.66 -20.66
N ASN A 178 14.42 25.87 -20.79
CA ASN A 178 15.75 26.38 -21.12
C ASN A 178 16.27 25.58 -22.31
N GLU A 179 16.39 26.23 -23.46
CA GLU A 179 16.87 25.62 -24.70
C GLU A 179 18.23 24.90 -24.55
N SER A 180 19.03 25.28 -23.54
CA SER A 180 20.34 24.66 -23.28
C SER A 180 20.26 23.26 -22.61
N VAL A 181 19.08 22.76 -22.31
CA VAL A 181 18.85 21.43 -21.66
C VAL A 181 17.87 20.57 -22.44
N SER A 182 17.80 20.71 -23.76
CA SER A 182 16.92 19.89 -24.60
C SER A 182 17.11 18.38 -24.42
N VAL A 183 18.32 17.93 -24.07
CA VAL A 183 18.64 16.52 -23.77
C VAL A 183 17.92 15.98 -22.51
N GLU A 184 17.40 16.84 -21.66
CA GLU A 184 16.58 16.48 -20.48
C GLU A 184 15.09 16.28 -20.84
N HIS A 185 14.70 16.54 -22.10
CA HIS A 185 13.35 16.32 -22.58
C HIS A 185 13.25 14.99 -23.33
N ILE A 186 12.28 14.18 -22.96
CA ILE A 186 12.09 12.87 -23.60
C ILE A 186 11.63 13.03 -25.06
N SER A 187 10.87 14.09 -25.36
CA SER A 187 10.43 14.47 -26.71
C SER A 187 11.62 14.68 -27.66
N HIS A 188 12.71 15.31 -27.19
CA HIS A 188 13.94 15.50 -27.98
C HIS A 188 14.50 14.17 -28.49
N TRP A 189 14.55 13.15 -27.65
CA TRP A 189 15.07 11.83 -28.04
C TRP A 189 14.11 11.08 -28.94
N LEU A 190 12.80 11.22 -28.72
CA LEU A 190 11.79 10.61 -29.59
C LEU A 190 11.82 11.24 -30.99
N ASP A 191 12.02 12.54 -31.11
CA ASP A 191 12.14 13.21 -32.41
C ASP A 191 13.42 12.78 -33.14
N LYS A 192 14.52 12.65 -32.41
CA LYS A 192 15.79 12.22 -32.95
C LYS A 192 15.78 10.82 -33.54
N TYR A 193 15.06 9.89 -32.95
CA TYR A 193 14.98 8.49 -33.39
C TYR A 193 13.62 8.14 -33.99
N ASP A 194 12.92 9.14 -34.57
CA ASP A 194 11.57 8.96 -35.09
C ASP A 194 11.44 7.78 -36.08
N GLY A 195 10.41 6.94 -35.85
CA GLY A 195 10.12 5.77 -36.69
C GLY A 195 10.93 4.50 -36.34
N LYS A 196 11.89 4.55 -35.40
CA LYS A 196 12.69 3.38 -35.00
C LYS A 196 12.61 3.11 -33.49
N TYR A 197 11.56 2.42 -33.09
CA TYR A 197 11.34 2.03 -31.68
C TYR A 197 11.01 0.55 -31.58
N ALA A 198 11.55 -0.10 -30.54
CA ALA A 198 11.14 -1.45 -30.14
C ALA A 198 10.93 -1.50 -28.62
N ALA A 199 9.87 -2.18 -28.18
CA ALA A 199 9.68 -2.49 -26.79
C ALA A 199 10.25 -3.86 -26.45
N GLY A 200 10.84 -3.98 -25.27
CA GLY A 200 11.38 -5.22 -24.74
C GLY A 200 11.19 -5.34 -23.23
N PRO A 201 11.43 -6.52 -22.68
CA PRO A 201 11.30 -6.77 -21.24
C PRO A 201 12.34 -6.00 -20.44
N CYS A 202 12.01 -5.71 -19.18
CA CYS A 202 12.96 -5.13 -18.24
C CYS A 202 13.85 -6.23 -17.64
N SER A 203 15.12 -6.25 -18.00
CA SER A 203 16.14 -7.19 -17.49
C SER A 203 16.23 -7.21 -15.97
N CYS A 204 16.13 -6.05 -15.33
CA CYS A 204 16.11 -5.96 -13.86
C CYS A 204 14.88 -6.66 -13.24
N ARG A 205 13.68 -6.52 -13.84
CA ARG A 205 12.48 -7.23 -13.36
C ARG A 205 12.59 -8.73 -13.56
N TYR A 206 13.09 -9.18 -14.70
CA TYR A 206 13.31 -10.60 -14.97
C TYR A 206 14.31 -11.23 -14.02
N SER A 207 15.52 -10.68 -13.93
CA SER A 207 16.57 -11.23 -13.06
C SER A 207 16.15 -11.28 -11.60
N ARG A 208 15.53 -10.21 -11.11
CA ARG A 208 15.03 -10.14 -9.74
C ARG A 208 13.89 -11.13 -9.48
N GLY A 209 13.00 -11.32 -10.47
CA GLY A 209 11.94 -12.33 -10.40
C GLY A 209 12.51 -13.73 -10.25
N VAL A 210 13.49 -14.12 -11.08
CA VAL A 210 14.13 -15.44 -11.02
C VAL A 210 14.83 -15.69 -9.66
N LEU A 211 15.37 -14.64 -9.04
CA LEU A 211 15.96 -14.71 -7.70
C LEU A 211 14.94 -14.71 -6.54
N GLY A 212 13.64 -14.69 -6.84
CA GLY A 212 12.59 -14.64 -5.82
C GLY A 212 12.46 -13.30 -5.11
N GLU A 213 12.99 -12.25 -5.70
CA GLU A 213 13.05 -10.91 -5.15
C GLU A 213 12.42 -9.87 -6.08
N GLY A 214 11.55 -10.32 -6.98
CA GLY A 214 10.85 -9.50 -7.95
C GLY A 214 9.78 -8.60 -7.33
N CYS A 215 9.19 -7.78 -8.18
CA CYS A 215 7.97 -7.04 -7.89
C CYS A 215 6.77 -7.68 -8.60
N ALA A 216 5.57 -7.23 -8.25
CA ALA A 216 4.35 -7.65 -8.91
C ALA A 216 4.06 -6.90 -10.23
N ASP A 217 5.00 -6.06 -10.69
CA ASP A 217 4.88 -5.42 -12.00
C ASP A 217 5.14 -6.44 -13.11
N ASP A 218 4.37 -6.35 -14.18
CA ASP A 218 4.67 -7.09 -15.41
C ASP A 218 6.06 -6.65 -15.93
N PRO A 219 7.00 -7.58 -16.20
CA PRO A 219 8.32 -7.22 -16.70
C PRO A 219 8.36 -6.79 -18.17
N GLU A 220 7.29 -7.03 -18.91
CA GLU A 220 7.24 -6.82 -20.36
C GLU A 220 7.05 -5.36 -20.76
N ASP A 221 7.68 -4.99 -21.88
CA ASP A 221 7.51 -3.72 -22.59
C ASP A 221 7.82 -2.45 -21.75
N TRP A 222 8.74 -2.54 -20.81
CA TRP A 222 9.21 -1.38 -20.05
C TRP A 222 10.54 -0.82 -20.54
N CYS A 223 11.28 -1.56 -21.37
CA CYS A 223 12.49 -1.11 -22.00
C CYS A 223 12.20 -0.74 -23.45
N ILE A 224 12.55 0.47 -23.87
CA ILE A 224 12.33 0.97 -25.22
C ILE A 224 13.68 1.15 -25.88
N GLY A 225 14.03 0.27 -26.81
CA GLY A 225 15.19 0.43 -27.68
C GLY A 225 14.91 1.46 -28.76
N VAL A 226 15.88 2.30 -29.07
CA VAL A 226 15.77 3.35 -30.10
C VAL A 226 16.87 3.19 -31.18
N GLY A 227 16.59 3.62 -32.40
CA GLY A 227 17.55 3.53 -33.50
C GLY A 227 17.98 2.08 -33.78
N ASP A 228 19.28 1.86 -33.96
CA ASP A 228 19.84 0.53 -34.24
C ASP A 228 19.63 -0.49 -33.14
N MET A 229 19.46 -0.04 -31.89
CA MET A 229 19.10 -0.91 -30.78
C MET A 229 17.68 -1.49 -30.93
N ALA A 230 16.76 -0.76 -31.58
CA ALA A 230 15.43 -1.32 -31.85
C ALA A 230 15.54 -2.52 -32.79
N ASP A 231 16.35 -2.42 -33.84
CA ASP A 231 16.61 -3.52 -34.78
C ASP A 231 17.30 -4.71 -34.05
N TYR A 232 18.33 -4.43 -33.22
CA TYR A 232 18.98 -5.45 -32.38
C TYR A 232 18.01 -6.23 -31.49
N LEU A 233 17.15 -5.54 -30.78
CA LEU A 233 16.18 -6.19 -29.88
C LEU A 233 15.23 -7.12 -30.66
N VAL A 234 14.76 -6.69 -31.83
CA VAL A 234 13.81 -7.47 -32.63
C VAL A 234 14.52 -8.66 -33.30
N GLU A 235 15.65 -8.43 -33.93
CA GLU A 235 16.41 -9.47 -34.64
C GLU A 235 16.97 -10.56 -33.68
N THR A 236 17.20 -10.22 -32.41
CA THR A 236 17.68 -11.17 -31.39
C THR A 236 16.56 -11.75 -30.52
N ASN A 237 15.29 -11.53 -30.89
CA ASN A 237 14.11 -11.99 -30.15
C ASN A 237 14.05 -11.52 -28.68
N LYS A 238 14.48 -10.28 -28.42
CA LYS A 238 14.43 -9.60 -27.14
C LYS A 238 13.37 -8.50 -27.07
N GLY A 239 12.65 -8.26 -28.18
CA GLY A 239 11.63 -7.23 -28.25
C GLY A 239 10.84 -7.28 -29.57
N HIS A 240 9.97 -6.31 -29.75
CA HIS A 240 9.14 -6.15 -30.94
C HIS A 240 9.02 -4.66 -31.31
N TYR A 241 8.86 -4.37 -32.61
CA TYR A 241 8.66 -3.00 -33.04
C TYR A 241 7.38 -2.39 -32.51
N ILE A 242 7.45 -1.11 -32.15
CA ILE A 242 6.30 -0.33 -31.67
C ILE A 242 6.24 1.02 -32.36
N THR A 243 5.06 1.65 -32.38
CA THR A 243 4.87 3.01 -32.90
C THR A 243 5.20 4.07 -31.85
N ARG A 244 5.35 5.33 -32.27
CA ARG A 244 5.54 6.47 -31.37
C ARG A 244 4.38 6.62 -30.39
N GLU A 245 3.14 6.40 -30.84
CA GLU A 245 1.96 6.44 -29.99
C GLU A 245 2.07 5.38 -28.86
N LYS A 246 2.54 4.18 -29.23
CA LYS A 246 2.75 3.12 -28.22
C LYS A 246 3.87 3.46 -27.24
N VAL A 247 4.93 4.12 -27.68
CA VAL A 247 5.96 4.67 -26.78
C VAL A 247 5.32 5.62 -25.77
N MET A 248 4.51 6.57 -26.22
CA MET A 248 3.84 7.54 -25.35
C MET A 248 2.88 6.86 -24.36
N GLU A 249 2.16 5.82 -24.76
CA GLU A 249 1.35 5.01 -23.85
C GLU A 249 2.18 4.33 -22.74
N ILE A 250 3.33 3.75 -23.10
CA ILE A 250 4.24 3.11 -22.15
C ILE A 250 4.80 4.14 -21.16
N LEU A 251 5.21 5.31 -21.66
CA LEU A 251 5.72 6.39 -20.80
C LEU A 251 4.64 6.91 -19.85
N GLN A 252 3.43 7.18 -20.34
CA GLN A 252 2.32 7.62 -19.48
C GLN A 252 2.00 6.57 -18.41
N ARG A 253 1.98 5.28 -18.77
CA ARG A 253 1.76 4.21 -17.81
C ARG A 253 2.87 4.11 -16.78
N ALA A 254 4.12 4.33 -17.18
CA ALA A 254 5.25 4.41 -16.24
C ALA A 254 5.05 5.55 -15.24
N GLU A 255 4.65 6.72 -15.70
CA GLU A 255 4.33 7.87 -14.85
C GLU A 255 3.17 7.55 -13.88
N ASP A 256 2.12 6.90 -14.38
CA ASP A 256 0.95 6.52 -13.56
C ASP A 256 1.33 5.53 -12.44
N ASN A 257 2.33 4.69 -12.66
CA ASN A 257 2.87 3.77 -11.66
C ASN A 257 4.01 4.37 -10.81
N GLY A 258 4.43 5.61 -11.07
CA GLY A 258 5.52 6.26 -10.34
C GLY A 258 6.91 5.74 -10.73
N PHE A 259 7.05 5.17 -11.92
CA PHE A 259 8.35 4.72 -12.45
C PHE A 259 9.18 5.91 -12.96
N VAL A 260 10.48 5.72 -12.98
CA VAL A 260 11.45 6.73 -13.39
C VAL A 260 11.92 6.46 -14.80
N HIS A 261 11.89 7.49 -15.65
CA HIS A 261 12.49 7.43 -16.96
C HIS A 261 14.00 7.59 -16.84
N GLN A 262 14.75 6.71 -17.47
CA GLN A 262 16.19 6.79 -17.57
C GLN A 262 16.62 6.54 -19.01
N ILE A 263 17.65 7.25 -19.43
CA ILE A 263 18.34 7.00 -20.70
C ILE A 263 19.75 6.49 -20.44
N THR A 264 20.27 5.78 -21.41
CA THR A 264 21.67 5.37 -21.40
C THR A 264 22.52 6.48 -22.03
N ASN A 265 23.54 6.95 -21.33
CA ASN A 265 24.43 8.02 -21.82
C ASN A 265 25.90 7.58 -21.98
N ILE A 266 26.11 6.29 -22.19
CA ILE A 266 27.46 5.68 -22.28
C ILE A 266 28.16 5.98 -23.61
N ASP A 267 27.39 6.26 -24.67
CA ASP A 267 27.91 6.47 -25.99
C ASP A 267 28.18 7.95 -26.32
N GLY A 268 28.15 8.83 -25.32
CA GLY A 268 28.38 10.27 -25.43
C GLY A 268 27.12 11.12 -25.24
N GLU A 269 27.27 12.42 -25.21
CA GLU A 269 26.19 13.37 -24.91
C GLU A 269 25.05 13.37 -25.92
N ASP A 270 25.33 12.86 -27.12
CA ASP A 270 24.42 12.96 -28.27
C ASP A 270 23.80 11.62 -28.71
N LYS A 271 23.97 10.58 -27.94
CA LYS A 271 23.47 9.24 -28.28
C LYS A 271 22.90 8.52 -27.09
N ILE A 272 21.76 7.91 -27.33
CA ILE A 272 21.17 6.92 -26.44
C ILE A 272 20.82 5.66 -27.22
N PHE A 273 20.79 4.53 -26.58
CA PHE A 273 20.29 3.30 -27.20
C PHE A 273 19.00 2.78 -26.59
N ALA A 274 18.65 3.22 -25.38
CA ALA A 274 17.40 2.82 -24.74
C ALA A 274 16.84 3.89 -23.81
N ILE A 275 15.50 3.85 -23.68
CA ILE A 275 14.72 4.56 -22.67
C ILE A 275 14.15 3.50 -21.72
N CYS A 276 14.55 3.53 -20.47
CA CYS A 276 14.09 2.61 -19.43
C CYS A 276 12.98 3.24 -18.57
N ASN A 277 12.01 2.43 -18.15
CA ASN A 277 10.92 2.81 -17.25
C ASN A 277 11.07 2.04 -15.92
N CYS A 278 11.77 2.63 -14.98
CA CYS A 278 12.40 1.93 -13.87
C CYS A 278 11.58 1.98 -12.58
N ASN A 279 11.25 0.81 -12.04
CA ASN A 279 10.82 0.68 -10.65
C ASN A 279 12.04 0.77 -9.73
N VAL A 280 12.07 1.72 -8.82
CA VAL A 280 13.21 1.98 -7.94
C VAL A 280 13.54 0.81 -7.01
N ASN A 281 12.55 0.02 -6.61
CA ASN A 281 12.76 -1.12 -5.73
C ASN A 281 13.43 -2.32 -6.44
N ILE A 282 13.46 -2.27 -7.78
CA ILE A 282 13.95 -3.36 -8.63
C ILE A 282 15.19 -2.94 -9.44
N CYS A 283 15.20 -1.73 -9.98
CA CYS A 283 16.24 -1.25 -10.88
C CYS A 283 17.63 -1.30 -10.23
N ASN A 284 18.56 -1.97 -10.89
CA ASN A 284 19.94 -2.11 -10.41
C ASN A 284 20.68 -0.76 -10.33
N ALA A 285 20.34 0.22 -11.17
CA ALA A 285 20.95 1.55 -11.12
C ALA A 285 20.34 2.42 -10.00
N LEU A 286 18.98 2.47 -9.89
CA LEU A 286 18.31 3.40 -8.97
C LEU A 286 18.33 2.97 -7.51
N ARG A 287 18.24 1.68 -7.22
CA ARG A 287 18.18 1.18 -5.83
C ARG A 287 19.47 1.36 -5.04
N THR A 288 20.59 1.69 -5.70
CA THR A 288 21.88 1.87 -5.05
C THR A 288 21.89 2.95 -3.98
N SER A 289 21.13 4.03 -4.19
CA SER A 289 21.00 5.09 -3.19
C SER A 289 20.30 4.60 -1.92
N GLN A 290 19.36 3.68 -2.06
CA GLN A 290 18.68 3.06 -0.91
C GLN A 290 19.58 2.00 -0.25
N LEU A 291 20.24 1.19 -1.06
CA LEU A 291 21.13 0.13 -0.62
C LEU A 291 22.29 0.64 0.22
N PHE A 292 22.92 1.72 -0.24
CA PHE A 292 24.13 2.27 0.37
C PHE A 292 23.90 3.56 1.17
N ASN A 293 22.67 4.05 1.23
CA ASN A 293 22.31 5.32 1.85
C ASN A 293 23.16 6.51 1.34
N THR A 294 23.35 6.57 0.03
CA THR A 294 24.16 7.61 -0.64
C THR A 294 23.32 8.43 -1.62
N PRO A 295 23.78 9.56 -2.10
CA PRO A 295 23.21 10.20 -3.27
C PRO A 295 23.22 9.24 -4.46
N ASN A 296 22.23 9.34 -5.35
CA ASN A 296 22.12 8.43 -6.49
C ASN A 296 23.14 8.80 -7.58
N MET A 297 23.68 7.78 -8.25
CA MET A 297 24.56 8.00 -9.40
C MET A 297 23.78 8.50 -10.61
N SER A 298 22.55 8.03 -10.80
CA SER A 298 21.64 8.44 -11.88
C SER A 298 20.79 9.62 -11.42
N ARG A 299 20.89 10.77 -12.11
CA ARG A 299 20.08 11.96 -11.83
C ARG A 299 19.89 12.79 -13.09
N SER A 300 18.98 13.74 -13.07
CA SER A 300 18.84 14.84 -14.04
C SER A 300 19.48 16.15 -13.53
N ALA A 301 19.45 17.18 -14.33
CA ALA A 301 19.88 18.52 -13.95
C ALA A 301 18.90 19.22 -12.97
N TYR A 302 17.74 18.66 -12.72
CA TYR A 302 16.68 19.27 -11.92
C TYR A 302 16.66 18.80 -10.45
N VAL A 303 16.08 19.63 -9.61
CA VAL A 303 15.78 19.31 -8.20
C VAL A 303 14.35 19.77 -7.89
N ALA A 304 13.55 18.90 -7.29
CA ALA A 304 12.21 19.25 -6.86
C ALA A 304 12.25 20.26 -5.69
N LYS A 305 11.32 21.21 -5.72
CA LYS A 305 11.10 22.19 -4.65
C LYS A 305 9.64 22.14 -4.22
N VAL A 306 9.37 22.31 -2.94
CA VAL A 306 8.02 22.33 -2.39
C VAL A 306 7.73 23.71 -1.78
N GLU A 307 6.67 24.36 -2.27
CA GLU A 307 6.13 25.55 -1.63
C GLU A 307 5.30 25.15 -0.40
N THR A 308 5.93 25.24 0.76
CA THR A 308 5.35 24.71 2.02
C THR A 308 4.06 25.41 2.44
N LYS A 309 3.87 26.68 2.07
CA LYS A 309 2.63 27.43 2.35
C LYS A 309 1.40 26.81 1.67
N ASP A 310 1.60 26.26 0.47
CA ASP A 310 0.54 25.72 -0.39
C ASP A 310 0.39 24.21 -0.27
N CYS A 311 1.37 23.55 0.37
CA CYS A 311 1.35 22.10 0.58
C CYS A 311 0.14 21.66 1.41
N VAL A 312 -0.66 20.73 0.87
CA VAL A 312 -1.81 20.12 1.56
C VAL A 312 -1.44 18.92 2.43
N ALA A 313 -0.15 18.61 2.55
CA ALA A 313 0.40 17.50 3.36
C ALA A 313 -0.25 16.13 3.10
N CYS A 314 -0.68 15.86 1.88
CA CYS A 314 -1.29 14.58 1.53
C CYS A 314 -0.30 13.41 1.57
N GLY A 315 1.01 13.68 1.47
CA GLY A 315 2.07 12.67 1.50
C GLY A 315 2.29 11.93 0.19
N ARG A 316 1.52 12.18 -0.88
CA ARG A 316 1.67 11.47 -2.15
C ARG A 316 3.07 11.58 -2.76
N CYS A 317 3.64 12.76 -2.74
CA CYS A 317 5.01 12.96 -3.21
C CYS A 317 6.05 12.15 -2.42
N VAL A 318 5.79 11.90 -1.14
CA VAL A 318 6.66 11.04 -0.30
C VAL A 318 6.52 9.57 -0.71
N GLU A 319 5.31 9.10 -0.91
CA GLU A 319 5.02 7.71 -1.31
C GLU A 319 5.63 7.35 -2.67
N TYR A 320 5.53 8.28 -3.62
CA TYR A 320 6.01 8.07 -4.98
C TYR A 320 7.47 8.51 -5.20
N CYS A 321 8.15 9.09 -4.20
CA CYS A 321 9.53 9.51 -4.35
C CYS A 321 10.46 8.28 -4.47
N PRO A 322 11.03 8.01 -5.65
CA PRO A 322 11.84 6.82 -5.85
C PRO A 322 13.17 6.88 -5.10
N ALA A 323 13.72 8.07 -4.89
CA ALA A 323 14.98 8.26 -4.18
C ALA A 323 14.83 8.44 -2.67
N GLY A 324 13.58 8.44 -2.15
CA GLY A 324 13.33 8.76 -0.74
C GLY A 324 13.76 10.19 -0.34
N ALA A 325 13.92 11.07 -1.31
CA ALA A 325 14.35 12.46 -1.09
C ALA A 325 13.24 13.34 -0.52
N VAL A 326 11.97 13.01 -0.79
CA VAL A 326 10.83 13.76 -0.26
C VAL A 326 10.38 13.12 1.04
N LYS A 327 10.29 13.94 2.08
CA LYS A 327 9.85 13.54 3.42
C LYS A 327 8.71 14.43 3.90
N MET A 328 7.94 13.96 4.87
CA MET A 328 6.99 14.83 5.56
C MET A 328 7.72 15.59 6.67
N GLY A 329 7.72 16.91 6.58
CA GLY A 329 8.16 17.81 7.63
C GLY A 329 6.99 18.30 8.48
N GLN A 330 7.30 18.92 9.60
CA GLN A 330 6.34 19.56 10.49
C GLN A 330 6.25 21.06 10.23
N LYS A 331 5.04 21.61 10.28
CA LYS A 331 4.80 23.06 10.24
C LYS A 331 3.50 23.39 10.98
N LEU A 332 3.29 24.65 11.23
CA LEU A 332 1.99 25.18 11.65
C LEU A 332 1.64 26.39 10.78
N CYS A 333 0.35 26.49 10.42
CA CYS A 333 -0.19 27.67 9.74
C CYS A 333 -0.81 28.61 10.78
N THR A 334 -0.28 29.83 10.86
CA THR A 334 -0.81 30.91 11.72
C THR A 334 -1.35 32.03 10.86
N LYS A 335 -2.03 33.02 11.46
CA LYS A 335 -2.50 34.23 10.75
C LYS A 335 -1.35 35.03 10.15
N ASP A 336 -0.17 34.98 10.77
CA ASP A 336 1.02 35.75 10.37
C ASP A 336 1.92 34.97 9.39
N GLY A 337 1.51 33.75 9.02
CA GLY A 337 2.23 32.91 8.07
C GLY A 337 2.47 31.50 8.57
N THR A 338 3.38 30.80 7.89
CA THR A 338 3.71 29.40 8.20
C THR A 338 4.97 29.33 9.04
N ILE A 339 4.89 28.64 10.17
CA ILE A 339 6.03 28.33 11.03
C ILE A 339 6.42 26.86 10.79
N THR A 340 7.69 26.59 10.50
CA THR A 340 8.21 25.23 10.32
C THR A 340 8.82 24.74 11.63
N TYR A 341 8.32 23.63 12.16
CA TYR A 341 8.77 22.96 13.38
C TYR A 341 8.99 21.49 13.18
N PRO A 342 9.85 20.93 14.01
CA PRO A 342 11.21 21.41 14.22
C PRO A 342 11.98 21.21 12.92
N LYS A 343 13.14 21.82 12.78
CA LYS A 343 14.09 21.40 11.73
C LYS A 343 14.61 20.03 12.14
N HIS A 344 13.89 18.98 11.82
CA HIS A 344 14.42 17.64 11.99
C HIS A 344 15.58 17.48 11.03
N GLU A 345 16.73 17.14 11.56
CA GLU A 345 17.75 16.51 10.75
C GLU A 345 17.13 15.24 10.18
N LEU A 346 17.13 15.14 8.85
CA LEU A 346 16.64 13.94 8.19
C LEU A 346 17.45 12.76 8.76
N PRO A 347 16.82 11.63 9.13
CA PRO A 347 17.51 10.50 9.77
C PRO A 347 18.59 9.85 8.92
N ASP A 348 18.89 10.45 7.80
CA ASP A 348 19.79 9.98 6.76
C ASP A 348 21.23 10.50 6.87
N ASN A 349 21.58 11.20 7.95
CA ASN A 349 22.97 11.56 8.25
C ASN A 349 23.85 10.36 8.64
N THR A 350 23.34 9.14 8.52
CA THR A 350 24.16 7.94 8.65
C THR A 350 25.10 7.86 7.46
N LYS A 351 26.39 8.10 7.72
CA LYS A 351 27.42 7.82 6.72
C LYS A 351 27.34 6.37 6.31
N TRP A 352 27.35 6.14 5.00
CA TRP A 352 27.48 4.81 4.46
C TRP A 352 28.84 4.21 4.82
N GLY A 353 28.90 2.91 5.10
CA GLY A 353 30.11 2.14 5.31
C GLY A 353 29.87 0.67 4.97
N PRO A 354 30.90 -0.09 4.54
CA PRO A 354 30.78 -1.51 4.22
C PRO A 354 30.18 -2.34 5.35
N GLU A 355 30.42 -1.94 6.59
CA GLU A 355 29.89 -2.60 7.79
C GLU A 355 28.38 -2.42 7.97
N LYS A 356 27.77 -1.48 7.25
CA LYS A 356 26.31 -1.23 7.28
C LYS A 356 25.58 -1.89 6.13
N TRP A 357 26.29 -2.51 5.21
CA TRP A 357 25.69 -3.23 4.11
C TRP A 357 25.16 -4.59 4.56
N ASP A 358 23.91 -4.85 4.28
CA ASP A 358 23.21 -6.09 4.59
C ASP A 358 22.55 -6.61 3.32
N MET A 359 22.71 -7.90 3.03
CA MET A 359 22.01 -8.55 1.91
C MET A 359 20.48 -8.45 2.07
N ASP A 360 19.99 -8.39 3.30
CA ASP A 360 18.60 -8.16 3.63
C ASP A 360 18.28 -6.64 3.79
N TYR A 361 19.05 -5.76 3.15
CA TYR A 361 18.92 -4.30 3.24
C TYR A 361 17.50 -3.80 2.99
N ARG A 362 16.72 -4.51 2.22
CA ARG A 362 15.33 -4.19 1.89
C ARG A 362 14.42 -4.28 3.10
N ASP A 363 14.74 -5.23 4.00
CA ASP A 363 14.01 -5.41 5.26
C ASP A 363 14.60 -4.56 6.38
N ASN A 364 15.90 -4.32 6.36
CA ASN A 364 16.65 -3.64 7.41
C ASN A 364 16.96 -2.18 7.10
N ASN A 365 17.07 -1.79 5.83
CA ASN A 365 17.29 -0.40 5.45
C ASN A 365 15.97 0.38 5.49
N ARG A 366 15.89 1.32 6.42
CA ARG A 366 14.69 2.12 6.69
C ARG A 366 14.66 3.48 6.01
N ILE A 367 15.50 3.72 5.00
CA ILE A 367 15.56 5.02 4.31
C ILE A 367 14.18 5.48 3.82
N ASN A 368 13.37 4.55 3.33
CA ASN A 368 12.00 4.81 2.90
C ASN A 368 10.97 4.65 4.03
N CYS A 369 11.41 4.29 5.24
CA CYS A 369 10.52 4.01 6.36
C CYS A 369 10.32 5.20 7.30
N TYR A 370 11.03 6.30 7.08
CA TYR A 370 10.92 7.48 7.93
C TYR A 370 10.07 8.56 7.26
N ASP A 371 8.93 8.83 7.87
CA ASP A 371 8.27 10.11 7.76
C ASP A 371 8.78 11.00 8.91
N THR A 372 9.46 12.08 8.60
CA THR A 372 10.07 12.97 9.60
C THR A 372 9.06 13.89 10.27
N GLY A 373 7.84 13.50 10.34
CA GLY A 373 6.76 14.20 11.00
C GLY A 373 5.53 14.28 10.11
N THR A 374 4.51 13.58 10.48
CA THR A 374 3.18 13.72 9.86
C THR A 374 2.28 14.52 10.78
N ALA A 375 1.17 15.01 10.21
CA ALA A 375 0.08 15.53 11.02
C ALA A 375 -0.40 14.44 12.00
N PRO A 376 -0.54 14.73 13.30
CA PRO A 376 -0.96 13.74 14.30
C PRO A 376 -2.28 13.04 13.94
N CYS A 377 -3.22 13.75 13.31
CA CYS A 377 -4.47 13.18 12.82
C CYS A 377 -4.29 12.09 11.76
N LYS A 378 -3.28 12.19 10.87
CA LYS A 378 -2.94 11.13 9.92
C LYS A 378 -2.31 9.94 10.63
N THR A 379 -1.40 10.19 11.55
CA THR A 379 -0.68 9.14 12.30
C THR A 379 -1.62 8.32 13.18
N ALA A 380 -2.57 8.97 13.84
CA ALA A 380 -3.55 8.31 14.70
C ALA A 380 -4.60 7.50 13.94
N CYS A 381 -4.82 7.80 12.65
CA CYS A 381 -5.77 7.05 11.83
C CYS A 381 -5.19 5.68 11.45
N PRO A 382 -5.85 4.55 11.75
CA PRO A 382 -5.37 3.21 11.38
C PRO A 382 -5.15 3.03 9.87
N ALA A 383 -5.98 3.67 9.05
CA ALA A 383 -5.84 3.65 7.59
C ALA A 383 -4.88 4.73 7.06
N HIS A 384 -4.30 5.57 7.94
CA HIS A 384 -3.39 6.66 7.59
C HIS A 384 -3.95 7.66 6.55
N ILE A 385 -5.26 7.96 6.63
CA ILE A 385 -5.91 8.93 5.75
C ILE A 385 -5.22 10.29 5.87
N ALA A 386 -4.96 10.93 4.73
CA ALA A 386 -4.34 12.25 4.68
C ALA A 386 -5.32 13.36 5.11
N VAL A 387 -5.66 13.38 6.41
CA VAL A 387 -6.70 14.24 6.99
C VAL A 387 -6.46 15.71 6.68
N GLN A 388 -5.29 16.23 6.99
CA GLN A 388 -4.92 17.62 6.70
C GLN A 388 -5.09 17.94 5.20
N GLY A 389 -4.80 16.97 4.34
CA GLY A 389 -4.91 17.11 2.89
C GLY A 389 -6.36 17.37 2.44
N TYR A 390 -7.29 16.53 2.84
CA TYR A 390 -8.68 16.71 2.42
C TYR A 390 -9.35 17.90 3.11
N LEU A 391 -8.98 18.26 4.35
CA LEU A 391 -9.44 19.48 5.00
C LEU A 391 -9.02 20.73 4.21
N LYS A 392 -7.77 20.81 3.76
CA LYS A 392 -7.31 21.93 2.93
C LYS A 392 -7.96 21.98 1.55
N MET A 393 -8.20 20.85 0.93
CA MET A 393 -8.92 20.78 -0.34
C MET A 393 -10.38 21.23 -0.17
N ALA A 394 -11.03 20.81 0.92
CA ALA A 394 -12.37 21.27 1.25
C ALA A 394 -12.41 22.79 1.51
N ALA A 395 -11.39 23.34 2.19
CA ALA A 395 -11.26 24.80 2.35
C ALA A 395 -11.17 25.56 1.02
N GLN A 396 -10.66 24.90 -0.03
CA GLN A 396 -10.55 25.45 -1.39
C GLN A 396 -11.78 25.17 -2.27
N GLY A 397 -12.81 24.49 -1.75
CA GLY A 397 -13.97 24.04 -2.53
C GLY A 397 -13.69 22.86 -3.48
N ARG A 398 -12.54 22.20 -3.36
CA ARG A 398 -12.09 21.06 -4.20
C ARG A 398 -12.60 19.74 -3.61
N TYR A 399 -13.92 19.57 -3.54
CA TYR A 399 -14.53 18.45 -2.81
C TYR A 399 -14.30 17.09 -3.47
N THR A 400 -14.32 17.03 -4.81
CA THR A 400 -14.02 15.79 -5.56
C THR A 400 -12.58 15.34 -5.36
N ASP A 401 -11.61 16.26 -5.36
CA ASP A 401 -10.21 15.96 -5.08
C ASP A 401 -10.01 15.50 -3.62
N ALA A 402 -10.72 16.12 -2.69
CA ALA A 402 -10.73 15.72 -1.30
C ALA A 402 -11.29 14.29 -1.13
N LEU A 403 -12.37 13.96 -1.82
CA LEU A 403 -12.94 12.61 -1.83
C LEU A 403 -11.99 11.58 -2.43
N ALA A 404 -11.36 11.91 -3.56
CA ALA A 404 -10.36 11.06 -4.21
C ALA A 404 -9.19 10.75 -3.26
N LEU A 405 -8.76 11.76 -2.49
CA LEU A 405 -7.71 11.59 -1.48
C LEU A 405 -8.16 10.68 -0.32
N ILE A 406 -9.41 10.80 0.14
CA ILE A 406 -9.96 9.92 1.17
C ILE A 406 -10.07 8.48 0.64
N LYS A 407 -10.65 8.27 -0.55
CA LYS A 407 -10.87 6.93 -1.14
C LYS A 407 -9.57 6.19 -1.46
N LYS A 408 -8.46 6.91 -1.55
CA LYS A 408 -7.13 6.27 -1.66
C LYS A 408 -6.80 5.38 -0.45
N GLU A 409 -7.25 5.75 0.75
CA GLU A 409 -6.95 5.05 2.00
C GLU A 409 -8.20 4.45 2.68
N ASN A 410 -9.38 4.84 2.24
CA ASN A 410 -10.65 4.45 2.83
C ASN A 410 -11.76 4.43 1.76
N PRO A 411 -12.26 3.25 1.34
CA PRO A 411 -13.31 3.14 0.33
C PRO A 411 -14.71 3.47 0.87
N PHE A 412 -14.85 3.68 2.19
CA PHE A 412 -16.11 3.96 2.88
C PHE A 412 -16.13 5.33 3.56
N PRO A 413 -15.92 6.45 2.85
CA PRO A 413 -15.88 7.77 3.47
C PRO A 413 -17.21 8.18 4.12
N ALA A 414 -18.35 7.84 3.51
CA ALA A 414 -19.67 8.16 4.03
C ALA A 414 -20.02 7.36 5.29
N VAL A 415 -19.66 6.08 5.31
CA VAL A 415 -19.78 5.20 6.49
C VAL A 415 -18.91 5.72 7.64
N CYS A 416 -17.63 5.96 7.38
CA CYS A 416 -16.71 6.44 8.41
C CYS A 416 -17.01 7.87 8.88
N GLY A 417 -17.72 8.69 8.09
CA GLY A 417 -18.20 9.99 8.51
C GLY A 417 -19.39 9.92 9.50
N ARG A 418 -19.92 8.69 9.76
CA ARG A 418 -21.05 8.45 10.68
C ARG A 418 -20.68 7.62 11.89
N VAL A 419 -19.78 6.63 11.72
CA VAL A 419 -19.52 5.62 12.77
C VAL A 419 -18.03 5.44 13.13
N CYS A 420 -17.19 6.40 12.80
CA CYS A 420 -15.78 6.37 13.17
C CYS A 420 -15.59 6.70 14.67
N ASN A 421 -14.54 6.15 15.27
CA ASN A 421 -14.17 6.40 16.66
C ASN A 421 -13.28 7.63 16.88
N HIS A 422 -13.20 8.55 15.96
CA HIS A 422 -12.62 9.89 16.01
C HIS A 422 -11.15 9.99 16.49
N ARG A 423 -10.34 8.93 16.40
CA ARG A 423 -8.92 8.97 16.84
C ARG A 423 -8.11 10.11 16.24
N CYS A 424 -8.46 10.53 15.04
CA CYS A 424 -7.84 11.69 14.39
C CYS A 424 -8.15 13.01 15.09
N GLU A 425 -9.34 13.15 15.66
CA GLU A 425 -9.77 14.30 16.45
C GLU A 425 -9.10 14.28 17.84
N ASP A 426 -9.04 13.13 18.49
CA ASP A 426 -8.34 12.97 19.78
C ASP A 426 -6.86 13.37 19.68
N ALA A 427 -6.22 13.02 18.57
CA ALA A 427 -4.81 13.36 18.30
C ALA A 427 -4.62 14.77 17.72
N CYS A 428 -5.69 15.50 17.39
CA CYS A 428 -5.60 16.78 16.70
C CYS A 428 -4.85 17.82 17.54
N THR A 429 -3.80 18.42 16.96
CA THR A 429 -3.02 19.49 17.63
C THR A 429 -3.88 20.70 18.03
N ARG A 430 -4.95 20.98 17.28
CA ARG A 430 -5.90 22.04 17.63
C ARG A 430 -6.54 21.80 19.01
N GLY A 431 -6.70 20.54 19.42
CA GLY A 431 -7.22 20.20 20.75
C GLY A 431 -6.36 20.71 21.92
N THR A 432 -5.06 21.03 21.69
CA THR A 432 -4.21 21.66 22.71
C THR A 432 -4.45 23.18 22.85
N VAL A 433 -5.17 23.79 21.91
CA VAL A 433 -5.47 25.22 21.88
C VAL A 433 -6.85 25.49 22.45
N ASP A 434 -7.86 24.84 21.85
CA ASP A 434 -9.27 24.99 22.25
C ASP A 434 -10.02 23.64 22.08
N GLN A 435 -10.54 23.35 20.91
CA GLN A 435 -11.21 22.09 20.58
C GLN A 435 -10.67 21.54 19.26
N ALA A 436 -10.52 20.23 19.17
CA ALA A 436 -10.13 19.57 17.92
C ALA A 436 -11.00 20.02 16.73
N VAL A 437 -10.45 19.96 15.53
CA VAL A 437 -11.20 20.19 14.30
C VAL A 437 -12.24 19.08 14.13
N ALA A 438 -13.46 19.41 13.72
CA ALA A 438 -14.55 18.47 13.43
C ALA A 438 -14.25 17.68 12.13
N ILE A 439 -13.29 16.79 12.22
CA ILE A 439 -12.68 16.08 11.07
C ILE A 439 -13.68 15.15 10.40
N ASP A 440 -14.44 14.41 11.22
CA ASP A 440 -15.40 13.43 10.69
C ASP A 440 -16.62 14.09 10.10
N ASP A 441 -17.08 15.21 10.68
CA ASP A 441 -18.17 16.01 10.12
C ASP A 441 -17.82 16.60 8.76
N VAL A 442 -16.58 17.08 8.57
CA VAL A 442 -16.10 17.54 7.25
C VAL A 442 -16.01 16.37 6.27
N LYS A 443 -15.55 15.19 6.72
CA LYS A 443 -15.50 13.99 5.89
C LYS A 443 -16.92 13.54 5.49
N LYS A 444 -17.88 13.55 6.41
CA LYS A 444 -19.31 13.27 6.13
C LYS A 444 -19.82 14.22 5.04
N PHE A 445 -19.57 15.53 5.16
CA PHE A 445 -19.98 16.52 4.18
C PHE A 445 -19.42 16.21 2.77
N ILE A 446 -18.10 15.96 2.67
CA ILE A 446 -17.45 15.63 1.39
C ILE A 446 -18.08 14.39 0.75
N ALA A 447 -18.30 13.35 1.56
CA ALA A 447 -18.88 12.11 1.09
C ALA A 447 -20.34 12.26 0.67
N GLU A 448 -21.15 13.07 1.38
CA GLU A 448 -22.53 13.30 1.03
C GLU A 448 -22.73 14.12 -0.24
N LEU A 449 -21.82 15.02 -0.56
CA LEU A 449 -21.84 15.70 -1.86
C LEU A 449 -21.75 14.69 -3.02
N ASP A 450 -20.90 13.66 -2.87
CA ASP A 450 -20.78 12.59 -3.86
C ASP A 450 -22.01 11.67 -3.85
N LEU A 451 -22.52 11.29 -2.66
CA LEU A 451 -23.73 10.45 -2.53
C LEU A 451 -24.95 11.07 -3.20
N ASN A 452 -25.08 12.40 -3.15
CA ASN A 452 -26.19 13.15 -3.71
C ASN A 452 -25.92 13.65 -5.14
N SER A 453 -24.78 13.31 -5.73
CA SER A 453 -24.42 13.69 -7.10
C SER A 453 -25.04 12.73 -8.12
N ASP A 454 -25.46 13.26 -9.27
CA ASP A 454 -25.88 12.45 -10.42
C ASP A 454 -24.78 11.52 -10.95
N THR A 455 -23.51 11.87 -10.72
CA THR A 455 -22.35 11.09 -11.13
C THR A 455 -21.43 10.88 -9.94
N ARG A 456 -21.31 9.61 -9.53
CA ARG A 456 -20.42 9.21 -8.42
C ARG A 456 -18.97 9.24 -8.82
N TYR A 457 -18.09 9.59 -7.88
CA TYR A 457 -16.65 9.47 -8.07
C TYR A 457 -16.21 8.00 -8.00
N ILE A 458 -15.74 7.48 -9.11
CA ILE A 458 -15.13 6.14 -9.22
C ILE A 458 -13.62 6.33 -9.38
N PRO A 459 -12.78 5.74 -8.52
CA PRO A 459 -11.34 5.84 -8.66
C PRO A 459 -10.85 5.27 -9.99
N PRO A 460 -9.88 5.93 -10.65
CA PRO A 460 -9.28 5.38 -11.86
C PRO A 460 -8.51 4.10 -11.56
N VAL A 461 -8.62 3.12 -12.44
CA VAL A 461 -7.81 1.90 -12.39
C VAL A 461 -6.41 2.23 -12.91
N VAL A 462 -5.40 2.10 -12.05
CA VAL A 462 -4.00 2.23 -12.45
C VAL A 462 -3.49 0.86 -12.88
N GLN A 463 -3.29 0.68 -14.17
CA GLN A 463 -2.81 -0.59 -14.73
C GLN A 463 -1.28 -0.70 -14.58
N PRO A 464 -0.76 -1.66 -13.81
CA PRO A 464 0.67 -1.88 -13.64
C PRO A 464 1.29 -2.75 -14.74
N SER A 465 0.55 -3.07 -15.80
CA SER A 465 0.98 -3.90 -16.92
C SER A 465 0.72 -3.21 -18.25
N ASN A 466 1.63 -3.37 -19.21
CA ASN A 466 1.45 -2.96 -20.61
C ASN A 466 0.51 -3.91 -21.40
N ARG A 467 0.10 -5.02 -20.79
CA ARG A 467 -0.77 -6.04 -21.39
C ARG A 467 -2.23 -5.98 -20.94
N GLY A 468 -2.59 -5.04 -20.07
CA GLY A 468 -3.96 -4.84 -19.58
C GLY A 468 -4.17 -5.30 -18.14
N THR A 469 -5.40 -5.73 -17.83
CA THR A 469 -5.81 -6.15 -16.49
C THR A 469 -5.23 -7.52 -16.12
N PHE A 470 -5.12 -7.77 -14.83
CA PHE A 470 -4.63 -9.04 -14.29
C PHE A 470 -5.70 -10.15 -14.40
N PRO A 471 -5.34 -11.35 -14.94
CA PRO A 471 -6.26 -12.47 -15.10
C PRO A 471 -6.44 -13.33 -13.84
N GLN A 472 -5.61 -13.16 -12.81
CA GLN A 472 -5.63 -13.99 -11.61
C GLN A 472 -6.96 -13.86 -10.87
N LYS A 473 -7.58 -15.00 -10.56
CA LYS A 473 -8.83 -15.06 -9.79
C LYS A 473 -8.53 -15.01 -8.29
N ILE A 474 -9.20 -14.11 -7.60
CA ILE A 474 -9.04 -13.91 -6.15
C ILE A 474 -10.41 -14.04 -5.50
N ALA A 475 -10.50 -14.88 -4.46
CA ALA A 475 -11.70 -15.08 -3.67
C ALA A 475 -11.58 -14.31 -2.34
N ILE A 476 -12.63 -13.58 -2.01
CA ILE A 476 -12.75 -12.87 -0.74
C ILE A 476 -13.93 -13.46 0.01
N ILE A 477 -13.68 -13.98 1.21
CA ILE A 477 -14.65 -14.68 2.03
C ILE A 477 -15.15 -13.75 3.13
N GLY A 478 -16.36 -13.26 2.97
CA GLY A 478 -17.01 -12.27 3.84
C GLY A 478 -17.07 -10.88 3.20
N GLY A 479 -18.30 -10.38 3.04
CA GLY A 479 -18.64 -9.08 2.46
C GLY A 479 -18.73 -7.95 3.51
N GLY A 480 -17.99 -8.04 4.61
CA GLY A 480 -17.84 -6.97 5.60
C GLY A 480 -16.81 -5.90 5.18
N PRO A 481 -16.56 -4.87 6.03
CA PRO A 481 -15.68 -3.75 5.67
C PRO A 481 -14.25 -4.18 5.33
N ALA A 482 -13.69 -5.23 5.95
CA ALA A 482 -12.36 -5.72 5.62
C ALA A 482 -12.33 -6.38 4.24
N GLY A 483 -13.27 -7.29 3.96
CA GLY A 483 -13.35 -8.00 2.68
C GLY A 483 -13.65 -7.06 1.52
N LEU A 484 -14.63 -6.16 1.68
CA LEU A 484 -14.98 -5.17 0.66
C LEU A 484 -13.85 -4.17 0.40
N SER A 485 -13.09 -3.78 1.43
CA SER A 485 -11.90 -2.94 1.25
C SER A 485 -10.81 -3.68 0.49
N CYS A 486 -10.56 -4.96 0.79
CA CYS A 486 -9.62 -5.77 0.03
C CYS A 486 -10.05 -5.86 -1.45
N ALA A 487 -11.34 -6.13 -1.71
CA ALA A 487 -11.90 -6.16 -3.06
C ALA A 487 -11.72 -4.84 -3.81
N PHE A 488 -12.03 -3.71 -3.14
CA PHE A 488 -11.88 -2.38 -3.70
C PHE A 488 -10.44 -2.10 -4.16
N TYR A 489 -9.45 -2.35 -3.30
CA TYR A 489 -8.05 -2.08 -3.62
C TYR A 489 -7.48 -3.03 -4.67
N LEU A 490 -7.96 -4.26 -4.75
CA LEU A 490 -7.63 -5.18 -5.84
C LEU A 490 -8.26 -4.72 -7.16
N ALA A 491 -9.54 -4.30 -7.15
CA ALA A 491 -10.21 -3.80 -8.34
C ALA A 491 -9.58 -2.50 -8.87
N ALA A 492 -9.19 -1.58 -7.99
CA ALA A 492 -8.47 -0.35 -8.35
C ALA A 492 -7.10 -0.63 -8.98
N ARG A 493 -6.54 -1.84 -8.77
CA ARG A 493 -5.30 -2.32 -9.43
C ARG A 493 -5.54 -3.11 -10.72
N GLY A 494 -6.80 -3.30 -11.14
CA GLY A 494 -7.14 -3.99 -12.36
C GLY A 494 -7.43 -5.49 -12.23
N TYR A 495 -7.68 -5.99 -11.03
CA TYR A 495 -8.25 -7.33 -10.81
C TYR A 495 -9.78 -7.30 -10.89
N LYS A 496 -10.36 -8.49 -11.01
CA LYS A 496 -11.80 -8.73 -10.86
C LYS A 496 -12.03 -9.72 -9.71
N PRO A 497 -11.91 -9.27 -8.45
CA PRO A 497 -12.09 -10.13 -7.30
C PRO A 497 -13.56 -10.55 -7.15
N THR A 498 -13.78 -11.76 -6.61
CA THR A 498 -15.12 -12.27 -6.26
C THR A 498 -15.25 -12.28 -4.73
N VAL A 499 -16.26 -11.62 -4.21
CA VAL A 499 -16.64 -11.63 -2.80
C VAL A 499 -17.75 -12.65 -2.59
N PHE A 500 -17.55 -13.59 -1.67
CA PHE A 500 -18.56 -14.55 -1.22
C PHE A 500 -19.11 -14.11 0.12
N GLU A 501 -20.39 -13.80 0.18
CA GLU A 501 -21.10 -13.36 1.39
C GLU A 501 -22.23 -14.34 1.71
N LYS A 502 -22.26 -14.83 2.95
CA LYS A 502 -23.29 -15.79 3.37
C LYS A 502 -24.68 -15.18 3.52
N ASN A 503 -24.76 -13.90 3.85
CA ASN A 503 -26.02 -13.19 3.99
C ASN A 503 -26.55 -12.71 2.63
N GLU A 504 -27.81 -12.29 2.61
CA GLU A 504 -28.47 -11.78 1.40
C GLU A 504 -27.94 -10.40 0.95
N ARG A 505 -27.38 -9.61 1.88
CA ARG A 505 -26.82 -8.28 1.61
C ARG A 505 -25.35 -8.23 2.06
N PRO A 506 -24.46 -7.59 1.25
CA PRO A 506 -23.11 -7.33 1.68
C PRO A 506 -23.06 -6.13 2.65
N GLY A 507 -21.98 -5.99 3.40
CA GLY A 507 -21.74 -4.93 4.36
C GLY A 507 -21.38 -5.44 5.75
N GLY A 508 -21.66 -6.72 6.05
CA GLY A 508 -21.36 -7.33 7.33
C GLY A 508 -21.97 -6.56 8.49
N MET A 509 -21.20 -6.24 9.54
CA MET A 509 -21.71 -5.51 10.72
C MET A 509 -22.16 -4.07 10.43
N LEU A 510 -21.78 -3.46 9.30
CA LEU A 510 -22.31 -2.17 8.87
C LEU A 510 -23.82 -2.25 8.55
N VAL A 511 -24.27 -3.40 8.08
CA VAL A 511 -25.68 -3.66 7.75
C VAL A 511 -26.39 -4.34 8.91
N TYR A 512 -25.81 -5.40 9.46
CA TYR A 512 -26.49 -6.30 10.40
C TYR A 512 -26.23 -5.99 11.89
N GLY A 513 -25.23 -5.17 12.19
CA GLY A 513 -24.88 -4.84 13.58
C GLY A 513 -25.16 -3.39 13.95
N ILE A 514 -24.73 -2.43 13.14
CA ILE A 514 -24.89 -1.01 13.43
C ILE A 514 -26.35 -0.57 13.14
N PRO A 515 -27.06 0.04 14.09
CA PRO A 515 -28.44 0.50 13.87
C PRO A 515 -28.57 1.58 12.79
N SER A 516 -29.73 1.62 12.10
CA SER A 516 -29.97 2.57 11.01
C SER A 516 -29.98 4.03 11.46
N PHE A 517 -30.31 4.32 12.70
CA PHE A 517 -30.23 5.69 13.24
C PHE A 517 -28.79 6.22 13.39
N LYS A 518 -27.78 5.37 13.35
CA LYS A 518 -26.36 5.74 13.27
C LYS A 518 -25.84 5.64 11.84
N LEU A 519 -26.26 4.60 11.10
CA LEU A 519 -25.79 4.30 9.75
C LEU A 519 -26.93 3.78 8.89
N GLU A 520 -27.51 4.65 8.08
CA GLU A 520 -28.56 4.32 7.13
C GLU A 520 -28.04 3.31 6.08
N LYS A 521 -28.81 2.26 5.80
CA LYS A 521 -28.36 1.14 4.98
C LYS A 521 -28.16 1.49 3.50
N ASN A 522 -28.92 2.46 2.98
CA ASN A 522 -28.72 2.99 1.64
C ASN A 522 -27.36 3.68 1.46
N VAL A 523 -26.77 4.23 2.53
CA VAL A 523 -25.41 4.80 2.49
C VAL A 523 -24.37 3.69 2.28
N VAL A 524 -24.52 2.55 2.97
CA VAL A 524 -23.64 1.39 2.79
C VAL A 524 -23.79 0.82 1.39
N ASP A 525 -25.02 0.65 0.90
CA ASP A 525 -25.29 0.15 -0.45
C ASP A 525 -24.65 1.04 -1.52
N ALA A 526 -24.80 2.36 -1.38
CA ALA A 526 -24.25 3.32 -2.33
C ALA A 526 -22.68 3.30 -2.38
N GLU A 527 -22.02 3.06 -1.25
CA GLU A 527 -20.56 2.88 -1.25
C GLU A 527 -20.14 1.55 -1.88
N ILE A 528 -20.93 0.48 -1.69
CA ILE A 528 -20.68 -0.83 -2.29
C ILE A 528 -20.92 -0.79 -3.81
N GLU A 529 -21.87 0.03 -4.29
CA GLU A 529 -22.12 0.16 -5.72
C GLU A 529 -20.91 0.69 -6.48
N VAL A 530 -20.16 1.63 -5.92
CA VAL A 530 -18.88 2.08 -6.47
C VAL A 530 -17.89 0.92 -6.65
N MET A 531 -17.92 -0.07 -5.76
CA MET A 531 -17.06 -1.26 -5.87
C MET A 531 -17.51 -2.18 -7.01
N ARG A 532 -18.83 -2.33 -7.21
CA ARG A 532 -19.37 -3.07 -8.34
C ARG A 532 -19.00 -2.44 -9.68
N GLU A 533 -19.09 -1.11 -9.77
CA GLU A 533 -18.69 -0.37 -10.96
C GLU A 533 -17.18 -0.48 -11.25
N LEU A 534 -16.35 -0.64 -10.21
CA LEU A 534 -14.92 -0.96 -10.37
C LEU A 534 -14.68 -2.41 -10.85
N GLY A 535 -15.70 -3.26 -10.88
CA GLY A 535 -15.62 -4.64 -11.36
C GLY A 535 -15.50 -5.70 -10.27
N VAL A 536 -15.87 -5.39 -9.03
CA VAL A 536 -15.98 -6.38 -7.95
C VAL A 536 -17.25 -7.22 -8.18
N ASP A 537 -17.10 -8.54 -8.26
CA ASP A 537 -18.21 -9.50 -8.30
C ASP A 537 -18.61 -9.88 -6.86
N ILE A 538 -19.87 -9.65 -6.48
CA ILE A 538 -20.34 -9.93 -5.11
C ILE A 538 -21.45 -10.98 -5.19
N LYS A 539 -21.18 -12.17 -4.64
CA LYS A 539 -22.08 -13.32 -4.56
C LYS A 539 -22.62 -13.45 -3.14
N CYS A 540 -23.85 -13.01 -2.94
CA CYS A 540 -24.57 -13.14 -1.67
C CYS A 540 -25.30 -14.49 -1.57
N GLY A 541 -25.61 -14.93 -0.34
CA GLY A 541 -26.26 -16.20 -0.06
C GLY A 541 -25.35 -17.42 -0.27
N VAL A 542 -24.01 -17.23 -0.25
CA VAL A 542 -23.04 -18.32 -0.42
C VAL A 542 -22.14 -18.40 0.81
N GLU A 543 -22.27 -19.45 1.59
CA GLU A 543 -21.45 -19.74 2.75
C GLU A 543 -20.28 -20.65 2.38
N VAL A 544 -19.07 -20.10 2.28
CA VAL A 544 -17.86 -20.90 2.02
C VAL A 544 -17.54 -21.75 3.25
N GLY A 545 -17.25 -23.03 3.01
CA GLY A 545 -17.13 -24.05 4.05
C GLY A 545 -18.41 -24.89 4.23
N LYS A 546 -19.54 -24.44 3.65
CA LYS A 546 -20.81 -25.18 3.67
C LYS A 546 -21.37 -25.43 2.28
N ASP A 547 -21.58 -24.35 1.49
CA ASP A 547 -22.14 -24.45 0.13
C ASP A 547 -21.04 -24.72 -0.90
N ILE A 548 -19.82 -24.26 -0.63
CA ILE A 548 -18.63 -24.49 -1.43
C ILE A 548 -17.39 -24.47 -0.54
N SER A 549 -16.47 -25.38 -0.74
CA SER A 549 -15.20 -25.45 0.01
C SER A 549 -14.10 -24.60 -0.63
N LEU A 550 -13.02 -24.31 0.14
CA LEU A 550 -11.82 -23.64 -0.39
C LEU A 550 -11.17 -24.46 -1.51
N ASP A 551 -11.15 -25.80 -1.39
CA ASP A 551 -10.57 -26.69 -2.41
C ASP A 551 -11.38 -26.70 -3.72
N GLU A 552 -12.70 -26.63 -3.65
CA GLU A 552 -13.53 -26.47 -4.84
C GLU A 552 -13.28 -25.11 -5.52
N LEU A 553 -13.09 -24.05 -4.75
CA LEU A 553 -12.71 -22.73 -5.29
C LEU A 553 -11.31 -22.77 -5.94
N ARG A 554 -10.33 -23.46 -5.33
CA ARG A 554 -9.03 -23.71 -5.96
C ARG A 554 -9.16 -24.43 -7.29
N THR A 555 -10.03 -25.45 -7.35
CA THR A 555 -10.33 -26.18 -8.60
C THR A 555 -10.96 -25.30 -9.67
N GLN A 556 -11.73 -24.28 -9.28
CA GLN A 556 -12.28 -23.26 -10.19
C GLN A 556 -11.26 -22.21 -10.64
N GLY A 557 -10.00 -22.33 -10.17
CA GLY A 557 -8.88 -21.49 -10.57
C GLY A 557 -8.66 -20.25 -9.70
N TYR A 558 -9.24 -20.16 -8.51
CA TYR A 558 -8.90 -19.13 -7.53
C TYR A 558 -7.51 -19.41 -6.97
N GLN A 559 -6.66 -18.40 -6.97
CA GLN A 559 -5.23 -18.51 -6.63
C GLN A 559 -4.90 -17.96 -5.24
N ALA A 560 -5.75 -17.11 -4.68
CA ALA A 560 -5.59 -16.55 -3.35
C ALA A 560 -6.94 -16.27 -2.70
N PHE A 561 -6.94 -16.33 -1.37
CA PHE A 561 -8.12 -16.22 -0.53
C PHE A 561 -7.88 -15.16 0.55
N TYR A 562 -8.83 -14.24 0.69
CA TYR A 562 -8.84 -13.29 1.82
C TYR A 562 -10.02 -13.60 2.72
N ILE A 563 -9.76 -14.09 3.93
CA ILE A 563 -10.81 -14.47 4.89
C ILE A 563 -11.07 -13.28 5.83
N ALA A 564 -12.30 -12.78 5.81
CA ALA A 564 -12.75 -11.59 6.54
C ALA A 564 -14.20 -11.77 7.04
N ILE A 565 -14.52 -12.93 7.63
CA ILE A 565 -15.87 -13.32 8.07
C ILE A 565 -16.32 -12.61 9.35
N GLY A 566 -15.45 -11.86 10.02
CA GLY A 566 -15.75 -11.09 11.22
C GLY A 566 -16.06 -11.93 12.46
N CYS A 567 -16.65 -11.29 13.49
CA CYS A 567 -17.07 -11.90 14.74
C CYS A 567 -18.60 -11.82 14.85
N GLN A 568 -19.31 -12.78 14.27
CA GLN A 568 -20.79 -12.79 14.23
C GLN A 568 -21.40 -13.73 15.27
N GLY A 569 -20.61 -14.45 16.04
CA GLY A 569 -21.07 -15.25 17.15
C GLY A 569 -21.15 -14.45 18.44
N SER A 570 -21.99 -14.86 19.35
CA SER A 570 -22.12 -14.29 20.69
C SER A 570 -21.35 -15.13 21.71
N ARG A 571 -21.03 -14.52 22.85
CA ARG A 571 -20.53 -15.25 24.03
C ARG A 571 -21.67 -15.48 25.01
N LYS A 572 -21.67 -16.65 25.67
CA LYS A 572 -22.57 -16.96 26.77
C LYS A 572 -22.01 -16.46 28.10
N ALA A 573 -22.88 -16.00 28.99
CA ALA A 573 -22.49 -15.59 30.35
C ALA A 573 -22.24 -16.80 31.25
N GLY A 574 -22.84 -17.96 30.95
CA GLY A 574 -22.76 -19.16 31.71
C GLY A 574 -23.53 -19.08 33.04
N ILE A 575 -24.61 -18.33 33.05
CA ILE A 575 -25.45 -18.13 34.24
C ILE A 575 -26.79 -18.89 34.15
N PRO A 576 -27.40 -19.24 35.29
CA PRO A 576 -28.72 -19.88 35.29
C PRO A 576 -29.77 -19.00 34.62
N GLY A 577 -30.64 -19.61 33.81
CA GLY A 577 -31.73 -18.93 33.10
C GLY A 577 -31.34 -18.26 31.75
N GLU A 578 -30.08 -18.39 31.31
CA GLU A 578 -29.57 -17.76 30.08
C GLU A 578 -30.28 -18.24 28.79
N ASP A 579 -30.84 -19.46 28.81
CA ASP A 579 -31.52 -20.05 27.63
C ASP A 579 -33.06 -19.82 27.67
N ALA A 580 -33.57 -18.94 28.55
CA ALA A 580 -35.01 -18.67 28.70
C ALA A 580 -35.55 -17.80 27.52
N ASP A 581 -36.84 -17.97 27.25
CA ASP A 581 -37.55 -17.10 26.30
C ASP A 581 -37.58 -15.65 26.85
N GLY A 582 -37.13 -14.71 26.06
CA GLY A 582 -36.88 -13.31 26.44
C GLY A 582 -35.39 -12.97 26.67
N VAL A 583 -34.47 -13.96 26.60
CA VAL A 583 -33.02 -13.72 26.57
C VAL A 583 -32.54 -13.78 25.14
N MET A 584 -31.75 -12.80 24.76
CA MET A 584 -31.18 -12.74 23.42
C MET A 584 -29.76 -12.17 23.45
N SER A 585 -28.89 -12.64 22.55
CA SER A 585 -27.59 -12.00 22.39
C SER A 585 -27.74 -10.63 21.73
N ALA A 586 -26.82 -9.71 22.00
CA ALA A 586 -26.75 -8.41 21.34
C ALA A 586 -26.61 -8.55 19.82
N VAL A 587 -25.79 -9.51 19.38
CA VAL A 587 -25.56 -9.76 17.95
C VAL A 587 -26.84 -10.22 17.25
N ASP A 588 -27.57 -11.15 17.83
CA ASP A 588 -28.79 -11.67 17.22
C ASP A 588 -29.90 -10.61 17.21
N PHE A 589 -30.06 -9.85 18.29
CA PHE A 589 -31.02 -8.76 18.36
C PHE A 589 -30.77 -7.67 17.31
N LEU A 590 -29.53 -7.20 17.24
CA LEU A 590 -29.15 -6.18 16.24
C LEU A 590 -29.25 -6.74 14.83
N HIS A 591 -28.92 -8.01 14.60
CA HIS A 591 -29.05 -8.66 13.30
C HIS A 591 -30.53 -8.67 12.82
N ILE A 592 -31.45 -8.97 13.69
CA ILE A 592 -32.88 -8.97 13.37
C ILE A 592 -33.35 -7.55 12.99
N VAL A 593 -33.08 -6.58 13.85
CA VAL A 593 -33.62 -5.22 13.68
C VAL A 593 -32.88 -4.49 12.55
N SER A 594 -31.55 -4.44 12.60
CA SER A 594 -30.74 -3.69 11.62
C SER A 594 -30.69 -4.37 10.24
N GLY A 595 -30.91 -5.69 10.18
CA GLY A 595 -30.95 -6.47 8.94
C GLY A 595 -32.19 -6.22 8.07
N GLY A 596 -33.14 -5.42 8.52
CA GLY A 596 -34.29 -5.01 7.74
C GLY A 596 -35.66 -5.15 8.44
N ASN A 597 -35.70 -5.55 9.71
CA ASN A 597 -36.93 -5.66 10.46
C ASN A 597 -37.05 -4.54 11.51
N GLU A 598 -37.07 -3.28 11.06
CA GLU A 598 -37.26 -2.11 11.93
C GLU A 598 -38.66 -2.06 12.57
N ASP A 599 -39.59 -2.90 12.07
CA ASP A 599 -40.92 -3.07 12.67
C ASP A 599 -40.97 -4.07 13.84
N TYR A 600 -39.79 -4.67 14.18
CA TYR A 600 -39.67 -5.54 15.34
C TYR A 600 -40.12 -4.80 16.61
N ARG A 601 -40.92 -5.44 17.47
CA ARG A 601 -41.45 -4.81 18.68
C ARG A 601 -41.02 -5.56 19.93
N VAL A 602 -40.70 -4.78 20.93
CA VAL A 602 -40.27 -5.23 22.26
C VAL A 602 -41.26 -4.70 23.28
N ASP A 603 -41.98 -5.60 23.95
CA ASP A 603 -42.90 -5.25 24.99
C ASP A 603 -42.24 -5.28 26.37
N GLY A 604 -42.68 -4.45 27.32
CA GLY A 604 -42.20 -4.48 28.70
C GLY A 604 -40.82 -3.82 28.89
N ARG A 605 -40.09 -4.28 29.91
CA ARG A 605 -38.79 -3.72 30.30
C ARG A 605 -37.63 -4.54 29.79
N SER A 606 -36.59 -3.84 29.36
CA SER A 606 -35.38 -4.44 28.83
C SER A 606 -34.17 -4.16 29.73
N VAL A 607 -33.40 -5.18 29.99
CA VAL A 607 -32.09 -5.09 30.64
C VAL A 607 -30.99 -5.46 29.64
N VAL A 608 -29.99 -4.60 29.53
CA VAL A 608 -28.79 -4.82 28.66
C VAL A 608 -27.58 -5.04 29.57
N ILE A 609 -26.87 -6.14 29.36
CA ILE A 609 -25.68 -6.48 30.12
C ILE A 609 -24.44 -6.23 29.25
N GLY A 610 -23.65 -5.23 29.61
CA GLY A 610 -22.41 -4.84 28.95
C GLY A 610 -22.17 -3.33 28.99
N GLY A 611 -20.89 -2.92 28.84
CA GLY A 611 -20.45 -1.51 28.91
C GLY A 611 -19.79 -0.97 27.63
N GLY A 612 -19.84 -1.71 26.52
CA GLY A 612 -19.28 -1.26 25.24
C GLY A 612 -20.31 -0.60 24.31
N ASN A 613 -19.83 -0.05 23.18
CA ASN A 613 -20.69 0.62 22.18
C ASN A 613 -21.84 -0.28 21.67
N VAL A 614 -21.59 -1.59 21.55
CA VAL A 614 -22.63 -2.55 21.16
C VAL A 614 -23.79 -2.60 22.17
N ALA A 615 -23.47 -2.51 23.47
CA ALA A 615 -24.51 -2.47 24.50
C ALA A 615 -25.35 -1.19 24.42
N ILE A 616 -24.71 -0.07 24.12
CA ILE A 616 -25.41 1.21 23.86
C ILE A 616 -26.32 1.09 22.64
N ASP A 617 -25.83 0.51 21.54
CA ASP A 617 -26.61 0.26 20.33
C ASP A 617 -27.84 -0.60 20.61
N VAL A 618 -27.69 -1.65 21.42
CA VAL A 618 -28.80 -2.51 21.85
C VAL A 618 -29.81 -1.74 22.70
N ALA A 619 -29.36 -0.95 23.69
CA ALA A 619 -30.23 -0.18 24.56
C ALA A 619 -31.06 0.84 23.76
N ARG A 620 -30.42 1.60 22.91
CA ARG A 620 -31.07 2.59 22.03
C ARG A 620 -32.01 1.93 21.01
N THR A 621 -31.66 0.76 20.50
CA THR A 621 -32.50 -0.02 19.59
C THR A 621 -33.74 -0.58 20.33
N ALA A 622 -33.58 -1.14 21.52
CA ALA A 622 -34.68 -1.66 22.32
C ALA A 622 -35.71 -0.57 22.65
N ALA A 623 -35.24 0.65 23.02
CA ALA A 623 -36.12 1.80 23.23
C ALA A 623 -36.91 2.15 21.97
N ARG A 624 -36.32 2.15 20.78
CA ARG A 624 -36.99 2.41 19.49
C ARG A 624 -37.95 1.29 19.08
N CYS A 625 -37.67 0.06 19.49
CA CYS A 625 -38.54 -1.09 19.26
C CYS A 625 -39.77 -1.08 20.19
N GLY A 626 -39.83 -0.17 21.16
CA GLY A 626 -41.03 0.02 22.00
C GLY A 626 -40.88 -0.47 23.47
N SER A 627 -39.67 -0.80 23.90
CA SER A 627 -39.45 -1.14 25.34
C SER A 627 -39.89 0.02 26.24
N ASN A 628 -40.64 -0.30 27.25
CA ASN A 628 -41.18 0.69 28.18
C ASN A 628 -40.14 1.37 29.05
N GLU A 629 -39.09 0.62 29.40
CA GLU A 629 -37.96 1.04 30.22
C GLU A 629 -36.73 0.23 29.80
N VAL A 630 -35.60 0.91 29.62
CA VAL A 630 -34.31 0.28 29.29
C VAL A 630 -33.30 0.59 30.39
N SER A 631 -32.65 -0.46 30.91
CA SER A 631 -31.58 -0.33 31.91
C SER A 631 -30.35 -1.08 31.43
N MET A 632 -29.21 -0.42 31.46
CA MET A 632 -27.90 -1.01 31.15
C MET A 632 -27.12 -1.29 32.45
N PHE A 633 -26.48 -2.45 32.52
CA PHE A 633 -25.59 -2.82 33.62
C PHE A 633 -24.23 -3.25 33.11
N CYS A 634 -23.18 -2.66 33.62
CA CYS A 634 -21.81 -3.00 33.26
C CYS A 634 -20.90 -3.21 34.48
N LEU A 635 -19.83 -3.95 34.27
CA LEU A 635 -18.84 -4.26 35.32
C LEU A 635 -18.01 -3.05 35.72
N GLU A 636 -17.70 -2.21 34.75
CA GLU A 636 -16.83 -1.05 34.83
C GLU A 636 -17.44 0.07 35.65
N SER A 637 -16.60 0.98 36.16
CA SER A 637 -17.01 2.29 36.64
C SER A 637 -17.36 3.20 35.45
N GLU A 638 -18.06 4.31 35.72
CA GLU A 638 -18.48 5.25 34.67
C GLU A 638 -17.28 5.82 33.87
N THR A 639 -16.13 5.99 34.53
CA THR A 639 -14.91 6.49 33.89
C THR A 639 -14.11 5.43 33.12
N GLU A 640 -14.38 4.13 33.36
CA GLU A 640 -13.67 3.00 32.77
C GLU A 640 -14.50 2.28 31.72
N MET A 641 -15.74 2.72 31.47
CA MET A 641 -16.57 2.13 30.41
C MET A 641 -15.84 2.15 29.07
N PRO A 642 -15.82 1.02 28.34
CA PRO A 642 -15.17 0.96 27.02
C PRO A 642 -15.97 1.67 25.92
N ALA A 643 -17.23 2.05 26.15
CA ALA A 643 -18.02 2.84 25.23
C ALA A 643 -17.49 4.29 25.13
N SER A 644 -17.67 4.91 23.96
CA SER A 644 -17.33 6.33 23.77
C SER A 644 -18.22 7.24 24.65
N LYS A 645 -17.62 8.31 25.17
CA LYS A 645 -18.30 9.21 26.10
C LYS A 645 -19.56 9.84 25.48
N ASP A 646 -19.47 10.27 24.23
CA ASP A 646 -20.56 10.87 23.50
C ASP A 646 -21.75 9.90 23.39
N GLU A 647 -21.49 8.61 23.08
CA GLU A 647 -22.56 7.59 23.02
C GLU A 647 -23.18 7.29 24.39
N VAL A 648 -22.38 7.34 25.47
CA VAL A 648 -22.89 7.20 26.84
C VAL A 648 -23.80 8.38 27.21
N GLU A 649 -23.45 9.57 26.79
CA GLU A 649 -24.30 10.76 26.98
C GLU A 649 -25.62 10.64 26.17
N GLU A 650 -25.53 10.26 24.88
CA GLU A 650 -26.72 10.09 24.03
C GLU A 650 -27.70 9.04 24.58
N VAL A 651 -27.22 7.89 25.05
CA VAL A 651 -28.11 6.83 25.58
C VAL A 651 -28.81 7.29 26.87
N LYS A 652 -28.15 8.13 27.71
CA LYS A 652 -28.75 8.75 28.89
C LYS A 652 -29.80 9.80 28.52
N GLU A 653 -29.51 10.64 27.52
CA GLU A 653 -30.45 11.65 26.99
C GLU A 653 -31.71 11.00 26.41
N GLU A 654 -31.55 9.81 25.79
CA GLU A 654 -32.67 9.00 25.30
C GLU A 654 -33.45 8.28 26.42
N GLY A 655 -33.05 8.45 27.67
CA GLY A 655 -33.79 8.00 28.86
C GLY A 655 -33.45 6.60 29.38
N ALA A 656 -32.39 5.93 28.84
CA ALA A 656 -31.94 4.67 29.39
C ALA A 656 -31.13 4.87 30.67
N ALA A 657 -31.38 4.04 31.68
CA ALA A 657 -30.61 4.03 32.93
C ALA A 657 -29.27 3.30 32.71
N VAL A 658 -28.13 3.95 33.01
CA VAL A 658 -26.80 3.37 32.97
C VAL A 658 -26.30 3.10 34.41
N CYS A 659 -26.14 1.83 34.77
CA CYS A 659 -25.77 1.36 36.09
C CYS A 659 -24.41 0.65 36.06
N CYS A 660 -23.39 1.31 36.58
CA CYS A 660 -22.02 0.83 36.62
C CYS A 660 -21.70 -0.02 37.89
N GLY A 661 -20.74 -0.93 37.76
CA GLY A 661 -20.25 -1.77 38.88
C GLY A 661 -21.17 -2.95 39.20
N TRP A 662 -21.89 -3.49 38.22
CA TRP A 662 -22.78 -4.64 38.40
C TRP A 662 -22.59 -5.68 37.30
N GLY A 663 -22.50 -6.97 37.72
CA GLY A 663 -22.44 -8.12 36.81
C GLY A 663 -23.63 -9.06 36.97
N PRO A 664 -24.00 -9.83 35.96
CA PRO A 664 -25.11 -10.77 36.04
C PRO A 664 -24.78 -11.97 36.94
N LYS A 665 -25.74 -12.42 37.73
CA LYS A 665 -25.67 -13.60 38.60
C LYS A 665 -26.55 -14.73 38.12
N GLU A 666 -27.85 -14.45 37.95
CA GLU A 666 -28.82 -15.38 37.39
C GLU A 666 -29.98 -14.63 36.71
N ILE A 667 -30.62 -15.24 35.74
CA ILE A 667 -31.86 -14.75 35.13
C ILE A 667 -33.04 -15.50 35.72
N LEU A 668 -34.00 -14.73 36.27
CA LEU A 668 -35.19 -15.29 36.90
C LEU A 668 -36.23 -15.61 35.83
N THR A 669 -36.83 -16.78 35.96
CA THR A 669 -37.79 -17.26 34.95
C THR A 669 -39.09 -17.70 35.58
N GLU A 670 -40.21 -17.42 34.93
CA GLU A 670 -41.52 -17.95 35.27
C GLU A 670 -42.15 -18.59 34.02
N ASN A 671 -42.54 -19.85 34.11
CA ASN A 671 -43.05 -20.64 32.95
C ASN A 671 -42.12 -20.63 31.73
N GLY A 672 -40.80 -20.63 31.96
CA GLY A 672 -39.76 -20.63 30.90
C GLY A 672 -39.52 -19.25 30.27
N LYS A 673 -40.18 -18.19 30.74
CA LYS A 673 -39.98 -16.81 30.27
C LYS A 673 -39.24 -15.98 31.30
N VAL A 674 -38.52 -14.99 30.86
CA VAL A 674 -37.82 -14.02 31.71
C VAL A 674 -38.83 -13.23 32.52
N CYS A 675 -38.63 -13.09 33.83
CA CYS A 675 -39.39 -12.22 34.73
C CYS A 675 -38.50 -11.25 35.53
N GLY A 676 -37.18 -11.40 35.42
CA GLY A 676 -36.20 -10.54 36.08
C GLY A 676 -34.76 -11.07 35.96
N ILE A 677 -33.84 -10.30 36.51
CA ILE A 677 -32.41 -10.67 36.60
C ILE A 677 -31.87 -10.31 37.99
N VAL A 678 -31.03 -11.18 38.55
CA VAL A 678 -30.24 -10.89 39.74
C VAL A 678 -28.85 -10.50 39.32
N LEU A 679 -28.40 -9.37 39.82
CA LEU A 679 -27.07 -8.80 39.59
C LEU A 679 -26.26 -8.88 40.89
N LYS A 680 -24.93 -8.95 40.77
CA LYS A 680 -23.98 -8.91 41.88
C LYS A 680 -23.00 -7.77 41.71
N LYS A 681 -22.54 -7.21 42.83
CA LYS A 681 -21.64 -6.05 42.82
C LYS A 681 -20.28 -6.43 42.28
N CYS A 682 -19.79 -5.67 41.28
CA CYS A 682 -18.43 -5.76 40.79
C CYS A 682 -17.52 -4.83 41.62
N LEU A 683 -16.47 -5.39 42.19
CA LEU A 683 -15.48 -4.68 43.02
C LEU A 683 -14.33 -4.15 42.20
N SER A 684 -13.88 -4.93 41.21
CA SER A 684 -12.86 -4.55 40.25
C SER A 684 -13.01 -5.36 38.94
N VAL A 685 -12.69 -4.77 37.79
CA VAL A 685 -12.76 -5.43 36.49
C VAL A 685 -11.43 -6.07 36.11
N LYS A 686 -10.32 -5.52 36.62
CA LYS A 686 -8.96 -5.95 36.30
C LYS A 686 -8.24 -6.40 37.58
N ASP A 687 -7.35 -7.37 37.43
CA ASP A 687 -6.42 -7.76 38.50
C ASP A 687 -5.22 -6.77 38.59
N ASP A 688 -4.36 -6.99 39.57
CA ASP A 688 -3.15 -6.19 39.85
C ASP A 688 -2.17 -6.12 38.63
N THR A 689 -2.31 -7.03 37.67
CA THR A 689 -1.51 -7.06 36.44
C THR A 689 -2.18 -6.32 35.26
N GLY A 690 -3.37 -5.74 35.50
CA GLY A 690 -4.16 -5.05 34.47
C GLY A 690 -4.93 -6.00 33.53
N ARG A 691 -4.98 -7.31 33.83
CA ARG A 691 -5.74 -8.29 33.03
C ARG A 691 -7.20 -8.30 33.46
N PHE A 692 -8.10 -8.49 32.49
CA PHE A 692 -9.52 -8.67 32.73
C PHE A 692 -9.74 -9.93 33.64
N ASN A 693 -10.14 -9.68 34.86
CA ASN A 693 -10.38 -10.71 35.90
C ASN A 693 -11.34 -10.13 36.96
N PRO A 694 -12.66 -9.99 36.64
CA PRO A 694 -13.59 -9.30 37.48
C PRO A 694 -13.78 -10.00 38.85
N GLN A 695 -13.74 -9.20 39.91
CA GLN A 695 -13.98 -9.64 41.30
C GLN A 695 -15.35 -9.15 41.77
N PHE A 696 -16.09 -10.00 42.44
CA PHE A 696 -17.46 -9.73 42.85
C PHE A 696 -17.67 -9.88 44.36
N ASP A 697 -18.57 -9.05 44.91
CA ASP A 697 -19.19 -9.35 46.20
C ASP A 697 -20.47 -10.16 45.97
N GLU A 698 -20.40 -11.45 46.30
CA GLU A 698 -21.53 -12.38 46.12
C GLU A 698 -22.70 -12.11 47.07
N ASN A 699 -22.49 -11.31 48.15
CA ASN A 699 -23.51 -10.96 49.14
C ASN A 699 -24.25 -9.68 48.79
N GLU A 700 -23.63 -8.76 48.06
CA GLU A 700 -24.27 -7.54 47.59
C GLU A 700 -24.95 -7.81 46.26
N THR A 701 -26.25 -8.04 46.29
CA THR A 701 -27.06 -8.37 45.10
C THR A 701 -28.19 -7.38 44.90
N MET A 702 -28.58 -7.21 43.63
CA MET A 702 -29.71 -6.39 43.19
C MET A 702 -30.60 -7.24 42.27
N THR A 703 -31.91 -7.20 42.50
CA THR A 703 -32.89 -7.84 41.63
C THR A 703 -33.62 -6.79 40.81
N VAL A 704 -33.60 -6.93 39.47
CA VAL A 704 -34.29 -6.07 38.55
C VAL A 704 -35.37 -6.85 37.81
N LYS A 705 -36.60 -6.36 37.81
CA LYS A 705 -37.71 -6.97 37.05
C LYS A 705 -37.62 -6.54 35.61
N CYS A 706 -37.65 -7.51 34.70
CA CYS A 706 -37.63 -7.27 33.27
C CYS A 706 -38.27 -8.44 32.51
N GLU A 707 -38.69 -8.19 31.32
CA GLU A 707 -39.28 -9.16 30.40
C GLU A 707 -38.26 -9.58 29.32
N HIS A 708 -37.22 -8.73 29.10
CA HIS A 708 -36.16 -9.00 28.14
C HIS A 708 -34.77 -8.76 28.75
N VAL A 709 -33.82 -9.66 28.42
CA VAL A 709 -32.40 -9.53 28.78
C VAL A 709 -31.54 -9.67 27.50
N TYR A 710 -30.76 -8.63 27.23
CA TYR A 710 -29.82 -8.62 26.10
C TYR A 710 -28.39 -8.75 26.60
N LEU A 711 -27.70 -9.81 26.16
CA LEU A 711 -26.32 -10.07 26.56
C LEU A 711 -25.33 -9.47 25.56
N SER A 712 -24.66 -8.39 25.93
CA SER A 712 -23.64 -7.70 25.16
C SER A 712 -22.24 -7.86 25.76
N ILE A 713 -21.84 -9.13 26.03
CA ILE A 713 -20.65 -9.53 26.78
C ILE A 713 -19.50 -10.03 25.88
N GLY A 714 -19.51 -9.64 24.65
CA GLY A 714 -18.48 -9.92 23.66
C GLY A 714 -18.96 -10.80 22.49
N GLN A 715 -18.11 -10.83 21.46
CA GLN A 715 -18.36 -11.54 20.22
C GLN A 715 -17.37 -12.67 20.03
N SER A 716 -17.68 -13.61 19.13
CA SER A 716 -16.84 -14.76 18.80
C SER A 716 -16.82 -15.01 17.28
N ILE A 717 -15.77 -15.68 16.82
CA ILE A 717 -15.60 -16.06 15.43
C ILE A 717 -16.28 -17.40 15.20
N LEU A 718 -17.11 -17.50 14.17
CA LEU A 718 -17.79 -18.74 13.75
C LEU A 718 -17.12 -19.29 12.49
N TRP A 719 -16.15 -20.16 12.66
CA TRP A 719 -15.41 -20.74 11.55
C TRP A 719 -16.21 -21.81 10.77
N GLY A 720 -17.13 -22.54 11.43
CA GLY A 720 -17.78 -23.69 10.82
C GLY A 720 -16.74 -24.65 10.21
N ASP A 721 -17.00 -25.11 8.98
CA ASP A 721 -16.09 -25.97 8.22
C ASP A 721 -15.18 -25.19 7.25
N LEU A 722 -15.16 -23.86 7.32
CA LEU A 722 -14.39 -23.01 6.40
C LEU A 722 -12.89 -23.37 6.34
N LEU A 723 -12.30 -23.69 7.48
CA LEU A 723 -10.88 -24.03 7.59
C LEU A 723 -10.60 -25.54 7.50
N ALA A 724 -11.61 -26.37 7.23
CA ALA A 724 -11.42 -27.82 7.16
C ALA A 724 -10.35 -28.18 6.12
N GLY A 725 -9.37 -28.98 6.54
CA GLY A 725 -8.25 -29.41 5.70
C GLY A 725 -7.14 -28.35 5.46
N SER A 726 -7.30 -27.11 5.96
CA SER A 726 -6.28 -26.07 5.83
C SER A 726 -5.23 -26.14 6.94
N LYS A 727 -4.07 -25.48 6.72
CA LYS A 727 -3.00 -25.34 7.70
C LYS A 727 -3.11 -24.05 8.54
N VAL A 728 -4.25 -23.35 8.46
CA VAL A 728 -4.46 -22.12 9.22
C VAL A 728 -4.48 -22.43 10.72
N GLU A 729 -3.60 -21.81 11.46
CA GLU A 729 -3.53 -21.94 12.92
C GLU A 729 -4.46 -20.93 13.59
N LEU A 730 -5.09 -21.36 14.68
CA LEU A 730 -5.94 -20.51 15.51
C LEU A 730 -5.24 -20.21 16.83
N GLY A 731 -5.19 -18.94 17.19
CA GLY A 731 -4.58 -18.44 18.42
C GLY A 731 -5.60 -18.12 19.52
N ARG A 732 -5.21 -17.19 20.38
CA ARG A 732 -6.05 -16.75 21.50
C ARG A 732 -7.37 -16.16 20.99
N GLY A 733 -8.47 -16.53 21.63
CA GLY A 733 -9.80 -16.06 21.27
C GLY A 733 -10.34 -16.64 19.96
N ASN A 734 -9.77 -17.75 19.51
CA ASN A 734 -10.11 -18.43 18.26
C ASN A 734 -9.82 -17.57 16.99
N GLY A 735 -8.96 -16.55 17.11
CA GLY A 735 -8.50 -15.72 15.99
C GLY A 735 -7.47 -16.44 15.14
N ALA A 736 -7.42 -16.14 13.84
CA ALA A 736 -6.42 -16.69 12.94
C ALA A 736 -5.01 -16.14 13.24
N VAL A 737 -4.00 -17.01 13.16
CA VAL A 737 -2.60 -16.63 13.28
C VAL A 737 -2.07 -16.26 11.89
N ALA A 738 -1.50 -15.07 11.76
CA ALA A 738 -0.92 -14.58 10.52
C ALA A 738 0.30 -13.69 10.76
N ASP A 739 1.12 -13.51 9.73
CA ASP A 739 2.23 -12.57 9.77
C ASP A 739 1.70 -11.12 9.87
N PRO A 740 2.20 -10.30 10.79
CA PRO A 740 1.66 -8.97 11.07
C PRO A 740 1.91 -7.94 9.95
N LEU A 741 2.82 -8.20 9.03
CA LEU A 741 3.09 -7.32 7.89
C LEU A 741 2.30 -7.73 6.65
N THR A 742 2.21 -9.03 6.41
CA THR A 742 1.63 -9.57 5.17
C THR A 742 0.21 -10.10 5.34
N TYR A 743 -0.25 -10.31 6.57
CA TYR A 743 -1.53 -10.94 6.89
C TYR A 743 -1.68 -12.36 6.31
N GLN A 744 -0.56 -12.97 5.89
CA GLN A 744 -0.49 -14.33 5.37
C GLN A 744 -0.50 -15.34 6.51
N THR A 745 -1.27 -16.40 6.37
CA THR A 745 -1.34 -17.50 7.34
C THR A 745 -0.27 -18.57 7.07
N ALA A 746 -0.28 -19.66 7.85
CA ALA A 746 0.54 -20.84 7.57
C ALA A 746 0.14 -21.55 6.27
N GLU A 747 -1.08 -21.35 5.77
CA GLU A 747 -1.48 -21.75 4.42
C GLU A 747 -1.13 -20.61 3.45
N PRO A 748 -0.20 -20.80 2.51
CA PRO A 748 0.40 -19.70 1.75
C PRO A 748 -0.57 -18.87 0.91
N ASP A 749 -1.64 -19.47 0.39
CA ASP A 749 -2.64 -18.82 -0.44
C ASP A 749 -3.79 -18.18 0.36
N ILE A 750 -3.76 -18.31 1.71
CA ILE A 750 -4.77 -17.77 2.62
C ILE A 750 -4.23 -16.58 3.40
N PHE A 751 -4.94 -15.46 3.26
CA PHE A 751 -4.73 -14.22 3.98
C PHE A 751 -5.94 -13.93 4.86
N VAL A 752 -5.74 -13.22 5.97
CA VAL A 752 -6.81 -12.92 6.91
C VAL A 752 -6.79 -11.44 7.29
N GLY A 753 -7.94 -10.88 7.68
CA GLY A 753 -7.96 -9.52 8.21
C GLY A 753 -9.33 -9.14 8.78
N GLY A 754 -9.39 -7.97 9.41
CA GLY A 754 -10.52 -7.57 10.24
C GLY A 754 -10.61 -8.40 11.52
N ASP A 755 -11.81 -8.58 12.05
CA ASP A 755 -12.02 -9.16 13.38
C ASP A 755 -11.56 -10.61 13.53
N VAL A 756 -11.44 -11.38 12.44
CA VAL A 756 -10.91 -12.75 12.50
C VAL A 756 -9.42 -12.79 12.86
N TYR A 757 -8.71 -11.67 12.72
CA TYR A 757 -7.30 -11.51 13.05
C TYR A 757 -7.08 -10.66 14.29
N THR A 758 -7.75 -9.50 14.39
CA THR A 758 -7.55 -8.54 15.48
C THR A 758 -8.46 -8.75 16.68
N GLY A 759 -9.48 -9.58 16.56
CA GLY A 759 -10.67 -9.55 17.42
C GLY A 759 -11.60 -8.39 17.07
N PRO A 760 -12.76 -8.29 17.70
CA PRO A 760 -13.75 -7.22 17.45
C PRO A 760 -13.12 -5.83 17.55
N SER A 761 -13.26 -5.04 16.49
CA SER A 761 -12.63 -3.73 16.38
C SER A 761 -13.47 -2.75 15.53
N PHE A 762 -12.99 -1.52 15.36
CA PHE A 762 -13.71 -0.50 14.59
C PHE A 762 -13.60 -0.73 13.06
N ALA A 763 -14.60 -0.26 12.32
CA ALA A 763 -14.64 -0.38 10.86
C ALA A 763 -13.37 0.14 10.18
N ILE A 764 -12.78 1.24 10.68
CA ILE A 764 -11.55 1.81 10.11
C ILE A 764 -10.33 0.87 10.25
N ASN A 765 -10.26 0.03 11.30
CA ASN A 765 -9.21 -0.97 11.46
C ASN A 765 -9.40 -2.12 10.45
N ALA A 766 -10.65 -2.53 10.23
CA ALA A 766 -11.00 -3.54 9.23
C ALA A 766 -10.66 -3.06 7.81
N ILE A 767 -10.94 -1.79 7.50
CA ILE A 767 -10.57 -1.14 6.23
C ILE A 767 -9.06 -1.14 6.03
N ALA A 768 -8.30 -0.77 7.03
CA ALA A 768 -6.84 -0.79 6.99
C ALA A 768 -6.29 -2.20 6.73
N ALA A 769 -6.81 -3.21 7.41
CA ALA A 769 -6.43 -4.60 7.20
C ALA A 769 -6.78 -5.09 5.79
N GLY A 770 -7.93 -4.71 5.25
CA GLY A 770 -8.34 -5.03 3.87
C GLY A 770 -7.39 -4.45 2.82
N LYS A 771 -6.96 -3.21 3.01
CA LYS A 771 -5.98 -2.54 2.14
C LYS A 771 -4.62 -3.27 2.14
N GLU A 772 -4.10 -3.61 3.31
CA GLU A 772 -2.83 -4.34 3.43
C GLU A 772 -2.94 -5.78 2.91
N GLY A 773 -4.08 -6.44 3.11
CA GLY A 773 -4.38 -7.75 2.53
C GLY A 773 -4.38 -7.72 1.01
N ALA A 774 -4.96 -6.69 0.39
CA ALA A 774 -4.96 -6.51 -1.06
C ALA A 774 -3.53 -6.36 -1.62
N GLU A 775 -2.66 -5.61 -0.93
CA GLU A 775 -1.25 -5.49 -1.28
C GLU A 775 -0.53 -6.86 -1.21
N SER A 776 -0.80 -7.64 -0.18
CA SER A 776 -0.19 -8.95 0.02
C SER A 776 -0.64 -9.94 -1.05
N ILE A 777 -1.92 -9.99 -1.34
CA ILE A 777 -2.49 -10.86 -2.38
C ILE A 777 -1.95 -10.47 -3.76
N HIS A 778 -1.91 -9.17 -4.08
CA HIS A 778 -1.31 -8.68 -5.31
C HIS A 778 0.10 -9.22 -5.51
N ARG A 779 0.92 -9.22 -4.46
CA ARG A 779 2.29 -9.74 -4.53
C ARG A 779 2.33 -11.26 -4.62
N PHE A 780 1.48 -11.94 -3.88
CA PHE A 780 1.45 -13.40 -3.81
C PHE A 780 1.08 -14.05 -5.15
N VAL A 781 0.08 -13.51 -5.86
CA VAL A 781 -0.38 -14.09 -7.13
C VAL A 781 0.55 -13.82 -8.32
N HIS A 782 1.65 -13.09 -8.10
CA HIS A 782 2.71 -12.89 -9.08
C HIS A 782 3.93 -13.74 -8.71
N GLU A 783 4.29 -14.63 -9.59
CA GLU A 783 5.40 -15.56 -9.40
C GLU A 783 6.67 -14.80 -9.00
N ASN A 784 7.31 -15.26 -7.91
CA ASN A 784 8.60 -14.74 -7.42
C ASN A 784 8.59 -13.26 -6.99
N ALA A 785 7.43 -12.66 -6.78
CA ALA A 785 7.37 -11.32 -6.20
C ALA A 785 7.68 -11.35 -4.69
N SER A 786 8.46 -10.39 -4.22
CA SER A 786 8.75 -10.27 -2.79
C SER A 786 7.54 -9.78 -2.02
N MET A 787 7.20 -10.45 -0.93
CA MET A 787 6.12 -10.05 -0.03
C MET A 787 6.43 -8.79 0.78
N THR A 788 7.71 -8.45 0.96
CA THR A 788 8.17 -7.44 1.93
C THR A 788 8.88 -6.23 1.32
N ILE A 789 9.51 -6.38 0.15
CA ILE A 789 10.25 -5.29 -0.51
C ILE A 789 9.33 -4.10 -0.81
N GLY A 790 9.75 -2.90 -0.41
CA GLY A 790 9.02 -1.66 -0.67
C GLY A 790 7.71 -1.53 0.09
N ARG A 791 7.42 -2.40 1.08
CA ARG A 791 6.32 -2.22 2.02
C ARG A 791 6.53 -0.94 2.82
N ASN A 792 5.46 -0.20 3.02
CA ASN A 792 5.49 0.99 3.84
C ASN A 792 5.66 0.64 5.32
N ARG A 793 6.90 0.73 5.81
CA ARG A 793 7.27 0.49 7.22
C ARG A 793 7.58 1.81 7.93
N ARG A 794 6.94 2.89 7.54
CA ARG A 794 7.22 4.24 8.03
C ARG A 794 7.12 4.31 9.56
N GLN A 795 8.13 4.89 10.18
CA GLN A 795 8.08 5.32 11.57
C GLN A 795 7.75 6.81 11.58
N PHE A 796 6.65 7.15 12.23
CA PHE A 796 6.23 8.53 12.38
C PHE A 796 6.92 9.14 13.60
N ILE A 797 7.43 10.35 13.44
CA ILE A 797 7.91 11.16 14.57
C ILE A 797 6.72 11.99 15.02
N GLU A 798 6.35 11.86 16.29
CA GLU A 798 5.28 12.64 16.87
C GLU A 798 5.66 14.12 16.98
N LEU A 799 4.70 14.99 16.73
CA LEU A 799 4.84 16.42 16.91
C LEU A 799 4.97 16.72 18.42
N ASP A 800 6.03 17.41 18.83
CA ASP A 800 6.14 17.97 20.18
C ASP A 800 5.07 19.05 20.37
N LYS A 801 4.02 18.73 21.11
CA LYS A 801 2.88 19.62 21.36
C LYS A 801 3.09 20.55 22.56
N GLU A 802 4.10 20.34 23.39
CA GLU A 802 4.33 21.13 24.61
C GLU A 802 5.00 22.46 24.32
N ASN A 803 5.82 22.51 23.27
CA ASN A 803 6.62 23.67 22.91
C ASN A 803 6.15 24.38 21.63
N LEU A 804 4.89 24.24 21.24
CA LEU A 804 4.36 24.88 20.05
C LEU A 804 4.06 26.36 20.29
N ALA A 805 4.59 27.24 19.44
CA ALA A 805 4.17 28.64 19.38
C ALA A 805 2.81 28.72 18.67
N LEU A 806 1.75 28.86 19.43
CA LEU A 806 0.35 28.90 18.94
C LEU A 806 -0.19 30.32 18.84
N GLU A 807 0.69 31.34 18.84
CA GLU A 807 0.28 32.71 18.61
C GLU A 807 -0.22 32.91 17.17
N GLY A 808 -1.27 33.70 17.00
CA GLY A 808 -1.79 34.06 15.69
C GLY A 808 -2.69 33.00 14.98
N TYR A 809 -3.17 31.98 15.66
CA TYR A 809 -4.12 31.03 15.08
C TYR A 809 -5.54 31.60 14.96
N ASP A 810 -6.38 30.99 14.11
CA ASP A 810 -7.80 31.35 13.96
C ASP A 810 -8.56 31.03 15.27
N ASN A 811 -9.39 31.97 15.75
CA ASN A 811 -10.18 31.86 16.97
C ASN A 811 -11.64 31.43 16.74
N ALA A 812 -11.99 30.98 15.54
CA ALA A 812 -13.33 30.47 15.25
C ALA A 812 -13.67 29.27 16.15
N LYS A 813 -14.92 29.21 16.61
CA LYS A 813 -15.41 28.08 17.40
C LYS A 813 -15.61 26.84 16.51
N ARG A 814 -15.43 25.66 17.12
CA ARG A 814 -15.75 24.39 16.46
C ARG A 814 -17.20 24.39 15.96
N GLN A 815 -17.37 24.05 14.71
CA GLN A 815 -18.68 23.90 14.10
C GLN A 815 -19.30 22.55 14.49
N ARG A 816 -20.62 22.52 14.58
CA ARG A 816 -21.37 21.29 14.85
C ARG A 816 -22.52 21.21 13.84
N PRO A 817 -22.85 20.01 13.34
CA PRO A 817 -24.02 19.82 12.50
C PRO A 817 -25.28 20.09 13.28
N ALA A 818 -26.33 20.60 12.60
CA ALA A 818 -27.62 20.77 13.19
C ALA A 818 -28.40 19.46 13.27
N MET A 819 -29.31 19.35 14.21
CA MET A 819 -30.29 18.27 14.24
C MET A 819 -31.45 18.57 13.27
N ASP A 820 -32.06 17.52 12.72
CA ASP A 820 -33.27 17.65 11.90
C ASP A 820 -34.50 17.59 12.81
N ASP A 821 -35.12 18.74 13.04
CA ASP A 821 -36.29 18.87 13.91
C ASP A 821 -37.52 18.07 13.43
N LYS A 822 -37.49 17.55 12.20
CA LYS A 822 -38.56 16.70 11.64
C LYS A 822 -38.39 15.22 12.00
N ILE A 823 -37.25 14.84 12.51
CA ILE A 823 -36.94 13.47 12.91
C ILE A 823 -36.99 13.41 14.44
N ASP A 824 -37.83 12.54 14.99
CA ASP A 824 -37.75 12.22 16.41
C ASP A 824 -36.51 11.39 16.70
N ALA A 825 -35.46 12.04 17.17
CA ALA A 825 -34.15 11.42 17.41
C ALA A 825 -34.17 10.24 18.40
N HIS A 826 -35.23 10.22 19.28
CA HIS A 826 -35.34 9.17 20.31
C HIS A 826 -36.15 7.95 19.87
N ARG A 827 -36.96 8.08 18.83
CA ARG A 827 -37.89 7.03 18.38
C ARG A 827 -37.70 6.58 16.94
N SER A 828 -37.06 7.41 16.12
CA SER A 828 -36.84 7.11 14.70
C SER A 828 -35.61 6.23 14.50
N PHE A 829 -35.63 5.36 13.48
CA PHE A 829 -34.46 4.67 12.94
C PHE A 829 -33.72 5.48 11.87
N ARG A 830 -34.10 6.75 11.63
CA ARG A 830 -33.40 7.66 10.75
C ARG A 830 -32.32 8.43 11.49
N ASP A 831 -31.21 8.71 10.83
CA ASP A 831 -30.18 9.64 11.33
C ASP A 831 -30.77 11.05 11.42
N ALA A 832 -30.82 11.60 12.64
CA ALA A 832 -31.30 12.98 12.86
C ALA A 832 -30.18 14.01 12.73
N HIS A 833 -28.91 13.62 12.61
CA HIS A 833 -27.79 14.53 12.46
C HIS A 833 -27.64 14.96 10.97
N ARG A 834 -27.83 16.22 10.72
CA ARG A 834 -27.58 16.82 9.41
C ARG A 834 -26.08 16.85 9.15
N THR A 835 -25.72 17.13 7.91
CA THR A 835 -24.35 17.43 7.52
C THR A 835 -24.06 18.91 7.76
N LEU A 836 -22.79 19.26 8.00
CA LEU A 836 -22.35 20.66 8.03
C LEU A 836 -22.75 21.37 6.73
N THR A 837 -23.05 22.65 6.81
CA THR A 837 -23.22 23.49 5.62
C THR A 837 -21.84 23.81 5.02
N GLU A 838 -21.80 24.15 3.74
CA GLU A 838 -20.56 24.58 3.08
C GLU A 838 -19.87 25.75 3.81
N GLU A 839 -20.67 26.67 4.37
CA GLU A 839 -20.19 27.80 5.13
C GLU A 839 -19.50 27.34 6.46
N GLN A 840 -20.15 26.39 7.16
CA GLN A 840 -19.59 25.77 8.34
C GLN A 840 -18.30 24.99 8.02
N VAL A 841 -18.25 24.29 6.89
CA VAL A 841 -17.04 23.59 6.44
C VAL A 841 -15.90 24.58 6.19
N LYS A 842 -16.15 25.73 5.57
CA LYS A 842 -15.12 26.78 5.38
C LYS A 842 -14.60 27.30 6.71
N ILE A 843 -15.48 27.55 7.68
CA ILE A 843 -15.09 27.99 9.02
C ILE A 843 -14.27 26.90 9.74
N GLU A 844 -14.75 25.67 9.71
CA GLU A 844 -14.13 24.55 10.42
C GLU A 844 -12.75 24.19 9.86
N THR A 845 -12.63 24.18 8.53
CA THR A 845 -11.35 23.87 7.87
C THR A 845 -10.29 24.97 8.07
N ALA A 846 -10.70 26.23 8.27
CA ALA A 846 -9.79 27.33 8.64
C ALA A 846 -9.19 27.18 10.03
N ARG A 847 -9.81 26.40 10.93
CA ARG A 847 -9.26 26.08 12.25
C ARG A 847 -8.08 25.13 12.22
N CYS A 848 -7.88 24.42 11.08
CA CYS A 848 -6.78 23.47 10.94
C CYS A 848 -5.42 24.18 11.00
N LEU A 849 -4.55 23.74 11.92
CA LEU A 849 -3.20 24.31 12.11
C LEU A 849 -2.20 23.90 11.02
N GLY A 850 -2.58 22.97 10.13
CA GLY A 850 -1.69 22.55 9.03
C GLY A 850 -0.37 21.94 9.51
N CYS A 851 -0.43 20.94 10.38
CA CYS A 851 0.72 20.40 11.14
C CYS A 851 1.81 19.72 10.29
N GLY A 852 1.65 19.57 8.98
CA GLY A 852 2.63 18.91 8.12
C GLY A 852 2.82 19.61 6.78
N ALA A 853 4.01 19.45 6.22
CA ALA A 853 4.33 19.82 4.84
C ALA A 853 5.43 18.90 4.30
N SER A 854 5.44 18.66 3.00
CA SER A 854 6.56 17.96 2.37
C SER A 854 7.81 18.84 2.35
N VAL A 855 8.95 18.21 2.53
CA VAL A 855 10.29 18.81 2.38
C VAL A 855 11.12 17.94 1.46
N VAL A 856 12.04 18.52 0.72
CA VAL A 856 12.91 17.82 -0.22
C VAL A 856 14.36 17.89 0.26
N ASP A 857 15.01 16.72 0.30
CA ASP A 857 16.47 16.66 0.43
C ASP A 857 17.10 16.83 -0.96
N PRO A 858 17.74 17.95 -1.26
CA PRO A 858 18.32 18.20 -2.56
C PRO A 858 19.50 17.26 -2.88
N ASN A 859 20.15 16.70 -1.86
CA ASN A 859 21.27 15.79 -2.04
C ASN A 859 20.84 14.40 -2.50
N LYS A 860 19.61 13.99 -2.17
CA LYS A 860 19.02 12.72 -2.58
C LYS A 860 18.08 12.85 -3.78
N CYS A 861 17.62 14.05 -4.08
CA CYS A 861 16.71 14.27 -5.20
C CYS A 861 17.41 13.96 -6.53
N ILE A 862 16.78 13.08 -7.32
CA ILE A 862 17.27 12.69 -8.66
C ILE A 862 16.64 13.51 -9.78
N GLY A 863 15.76 14.46 -9.47
CA GLY A 863 15.15 15.33 -10.46
C GLY A 863 14.20 14.64 -11.45
N CYS A 864 13.60 13.50 -11.09
CA CYS A 864 12.75 12.72 -12.00
C CYS A 864 11.35 13.31 -12.25
N GLY A 865 10.91 14.32 -11.51
CA GLY A 865 9.59 14.96 -11.69
C GLY A 865 8.38 14.15 -11.22
N VAL A 866 8.53 12.89 -10.78
CA VAL A 866 7.41 12.03 -10.37
C VAL A 866 6.61 12.65 -9.21
N CYS A 867 7.27 13.26 -8.24
CA CYS A 867 6.60 13.93 -7.12
C CYS A 867 5.71 15.10 -7.59
N THR A 868 6.13 15.82 -8.62
CA THR A 868 5.39 16.94 -9.22
C THR A 868 4.10 16.44 -9.87
N THR A 869 4.16 15.37 -10.66
CA THR A 869 2.98 14.81 -11.35
C THR A 869 1.97 14.16 -10.39
N LYS A 870 2.42 13.77 -9.20
CA LYS A 870 1.56 13.17 -8.16
C LYS A 870 1.10 14.18 -7.11
N CYS A 871 1.55 15.43 -7.20
CA CYS A 871 1.18 16.47 -6.24
C CYS A 871 -0.27 16.92 -6.46
N LEU A 872 -1.08 16.81 -5.43
CA LEU A 872 -2.50 17.23 -5.47
C LEU A 872 -2.69 18.74 -5.25
N SER A 873 -1.71 19.42 -4.67
CA SER A 873 -1.72 20.89 -4.55
C SER A 873 -1.27 21.59 -5.83
N LEU A 874 -0.81 20.83 -6.84
CA LEU A 874 -0.29 21.33 -8.12
C LEU A 874 0.89 22.33 -7.98
N ILE A 875 1.64 22.25 -6.87
CA ILE A 875 2.66 23.24 -6.52
C ILE A 875 3.93 22.53 -6.08
N HIS A 876 4.53 21.80 -7.00
CA HIS A 876 5.92 21.41 -6.93
C HIS A 876 6.62 22.08 -8.12
N ILE A 877 7.54 22.97 -7.82
CA ILE A 877 8.37 23.65 -8.81
C ILE A 877 9.67 22.86 -8.94
N SER A 878 9.98 22.40 -10.12
CA SER A 878 11.31 21.89 -10.45
C SER A 878 12.12 23.04 -11.02
N GLU A 879 13.03 23.59 -10.24
CA GLU A 879 14.02 24.54 -10.73
C GLU A 879 15.27 23.80 -11.22
N PRO A 880 15.84 24.16 -12.37
CA PRO A 880 17.16 23.68 -12.74
C PRO A 880 18.17 24.26 -11.76
N THR A 881 18.76 23.44 -10.93
CA THR A 881 19.91 23.82 -10.14
C THR A 881 21.13 23.74 -11.04
N ARG A 882 21.74 24.88 -11.34
CA ARG A 882 23.12 24.90 -11.86
C ARG A 882 24.05 24.38 -10.76
N LEU A 883 24.17 23.08 -10.61
CA LEU A 883 25.38 22.48 -10.08
C LEU A 883 26.43 22.65 -11.16
N GLY A 884 27.53 23.33 -10.82
CA GLY A 884 28.55 23.69 -11.76
C GLY A 884 28.90 22.52 -12.67
N MET A 885 28.87 22.76 -13.98
CA MET A 885 29.42 21.83 -14.95
C MET A 885 30.87 21.56 -14.53
N ILE A 886 31.14 20.34 -14.17
CA ILE A 886 32.52 19.83 -14.23
C ILE A 886 32.76 19.61 -15.69
N SER A 887 33.47 20.59 -16.29
CA SER A 887 34.01 20.49 -17.64
C SER A 887 35.01 19.36 -17.73
#